data_a029ab7ac29140524de3f03fc8c15977
#
_entry.id   a029ab7ac29140524de3f03fc8c15977
#
_cell.length_a   1.000
_cell.length_b   1.000
_cell.length_c   1.000
_cell.angle_alpha   90.00
_cell.angle_beta   90.00
_cell.angle_gamma   90.00
#
_symmetry.space_group_name_H-M   'P 1'
#
loop_
_entity.id
_entity.type
_entity.pdbx_description
1 polymer ?
#
loop_
_entity_poly.entity_id
_entity_poly.type
_entity_poly.pdbx_seq_one_letter_code
_entity_poly.pdbx_strand_id
1 'polypeptide(L)'
;MCYLENKHYFCATNYIVIIRMNKHILSFYLFFCLFLFPPLVEAIAGWNSFIVNFDKSVYGKGAQTWQIAPYDDKWVYFANKNGMVQFDGNVWNVFPLNNASDVRSVLASATQKRIYVGGINEFGYYEPDTDGSLAYHCMSDTLESSVRFLGNVWGIHETDNILYFQGDGCVVKYLNGKYTAIEMNAKIDCSNMVNGILYIGTDRGVWLLVGNTFFPLQGADALASKRIRGIIPYKKGVLVVTAYNGLYYCDGRTMEPFVTGAEEFMRENEVFCVAKKDDKIALGTIHKGLVLVDCSTMQLKYFNENNGLRNNTVLSVSFDTTGNLWAGLDSGIDYVCLSSPFTNLYSYPYSYGTGYTAAVEGGYLYLGTNRGLYYTSYPVQMNGDLPDIRPMPQSSGQVWNLCRIGDELFCLHDRGIFLINGTSVKRVTDIAGAWCCQLVAGRTDLMYVGVYNGIYLVGKKNGEWQVVGKIEGVNDSCRLFEQESDKVIWVYNTDHVTRVDLDNDLTKAVRIKEYSAKDGFPVGRDMYIAKIEDRVYFATPRGIYKHNPHKDVMEPCPDMNNLLNGTTAYSRILEYHDKLISLSPHEICIANLGTYKRGANTSINPIQQSLIELVPGFETIIPLSDSLMVVPNEGGFALFSIPAVRERQDRSHSLYIRNMYLSYPKDSLVYTANFLGEKPVPVIAYSMNSVRFDYALSFFSVGDDIRFQYRLNKGGWSDFTTVRTKEYSNLSEGEYTFEVKAVFPDGTTSSDTIAFRILPPWYRSAAAYVCYIILALLALWYVYRWDDVRVKRKKQQAVIEKDKELHDMEREYEEEKARQEKQIMQLEKEKLEYDLQHKSQEMANLMINFVRKNEMLTEIKSEILKVSALLKGEGAREGKQQLMLINNKIDGNIQSDEVLKRIEDQFDLIHNNFMKRLHAKHPELSHNERMMCAYLKMNLSTKEIAPLLNISVRGVETIRYRLRKKFALEREDSLTDYLSNKL
;
A
#
# COMPACT_ATOMS: atom_id res chain seq x y z
N MET A 1 -4.30 86.13 -11.23
CA MET A 1 -5.13 84.99 -10.72
C MET A 1 -5.74 84.22 -11.87
N CYS A 2 -5.41 84.39 -13.10
CA CYS A 2 -5.96 83.68 -14.26
C CYS A 2 -4.97 82.75 -14.97
N TYR A 3 -3.80 82.46 -14.37
CA TYR A 3 -2.78 81.62 -15.02
C TYR A 3 -2.51 80.31 -14.30
N LEU A 4 -3.21 80.04 -13.20
CA LEU A 4 -3.03 78.79 -12.41
C LEU A 4 -4.17 77.74 -12.62
N GLU A 5 -5.35 78.13 -13.12
CA GLU A 5 -6.46 77.19 -13.35
C GLU A 5 -6.29 76.39 -14.63
N ASN A 6 -5.59 76.87 -15.65
CA ASN A 6 -5.39 76.07 -16.89
C ASN A 6 -4.37 74.98 -16.81
N LYS A 7 -3.49 74.93 -15.80
CA LYS A 7 -2.54 73.82 -15.60
C LYS A 7 -3.19 72.57 -14.93
N HIS A 8 -4.19 72.83 -14.11
CA HIS A 8 -4.90 71.72 -13.47
C HIS A 8 -5.88 71.00 -14.42
N TYR A 9 -6.46 71.70 -15.37
CA TYR A 9 -7.35 71.06 -16.37
C TYR A 9 -6.55 70.23 -17.38
N PHE A 10 -5.36 70.66 -17.76
CA PHE A 10 -4.49 69.95 -18.68
C PHE A 10 -3.89 68.65 -18.03
N CYS A 11 -3.61 68.68 -16.73
CA CYS A 11 -3.15 67.51 -16.00
C CYS A 11 -4.27 66.48 -15.77
N ALA A 12 -5.49 66.92 -15.46
CA ALA A 12 -6.64 66.02 -15.25
C ALA A 12 -7.09 65.34 -16.53
N THR A 13 -7.08 66.06 -17.67
CA THR A 13 -7.43 65.47 -18.97
C THR A 13 -6.38 64.50 -19.50
N ASN A 14 -5.11 64.77 -19.29
CA ASN A 14 -4.04 63.80 -19.64
C ASN A 14 -4.03 62.56 -18.72
N TYR A 15 -4.35 62.71 -17.43
CA TYR A 15 -4.48 61.59 -16.52
C TYR A 15 -5.69 60.70 -16.87
N ILE A 16 -6.80 61.26 -17.25
CA ILE A 16 -8.00 60.52 -17.71
C ILE A 16 -7.75 59.84 -19.06
N VAL A 17 -7.01 60.43 -19.97
CA VAL A 17 -6.61 59.82 -21.25
C VAL A 17 -5.60 58.71 -21.05
N ILE A 18 -4.62 58.88 -20.14
CA ILE A 18 -3.63 57.83 -19.78
C ILE A 18 -4.31 56.63 -19.04
N ILE A 19 -5.27 56.90 -18.14
CA ILE A 19 -6.05 55.82 -17.48
C ILE A 19 -7.02 55.15 -18.48
N ARG A 20 -7.60 55.85 -19.44
CA ARG A 20 -8.37 55.22 -20.50
C ARG A 20 -7.51 54.43 -21.50
N MET A 21 -6.37 54.96 -21.90
CA MET A 21 -5.43 54.23 -22.76
C MET A 21 -4.89 52.97 -22.04
N ASN A 22 -4.55 53.03 -20.76
CA ASN A 22 -4.11 51.85 -20.00
C ASN A 22 -5.24 50.81 -19.83
N LYS A 23 -6.50 51.23 -19.66
CA LYS A 23 -7.62 50.29 -19.62
C LYS A 23 -7.85 49.58 -20.97
N HIS A 24 -7.72 50.32 -22.10
CA HIS A 24 -7.84 49.69 -23.40
C HIS A 24 -6.65 48.83 -23.78
N ILE A 25 -5.45 49.23 -23.40
CA ILE A 25 -4.24 48.42 -23.55
C ILE A 25 -4.29 47.21 -22.63
N LEU A 26 -4.72 47.35 -21.38
CA LEU A 26 -4.90 46.22 -20.45
C LEU A 26 -6.03 45.31 -20.92
N SER A 27 -7.12 45.84 -21.44
CA SER A 27 -8.20 45.05 -22.03
C SER A 27 -7.78 44.36 -23.33
N PHE A 28 -6.93 45.00 -24.13
CA PHE A 28 -6.35 44.41 -25.34
C PHE A 28 -5.32 43.32 -25.02
N TYR A 29 -4.45 43.55 -24.00
CA TYR A 29 -3.56 42.52 -23.49
C TYR A 29 -4.29 41.36 -22.83
N LEU A 30 -5.36 41.61 -22.06
CA LEU A 30 -6.21 40.55 -21.51
C LEU A 30 -6.97 39.80 -22.66
N PHE A 31 -7.43 40.51 -23.67
CA PHE A 31 -8.08 39.92 -24.84
C PHE A 31 -7.09 39.14 -25.70
N PHE A 32 -5.84 39.67 -25.86
CA PHE A 32 -4.77 39.00 -26.60
C PHE A 32 -4.18 37.80 -25.82
N CYS A 33 -4.07 37.86 -24.50
CA CYS A 33 -3.73 36.72 -23.66
C CYS A 33 -4.82 35.66 -23.66
N LEU A 34 -6.10 36.00 -23.76
CA LEU A 34 -7.20 35.05 -23.92
C LEU A 34 -7.20 34.32 -25.28
N PHE A 35 -6.59 34.94 -26.32
CA PHE A 35 -6.44 34.33 -27.65
C PHE A 35 -5.13 33.57 -27.86
N LEU A 36 -4.08 33.87 -27.06
CA LEU A 36 -2.76 33.21 -27.15
C LEU A 36 -2.65 31.95 -26.26
N PHE A 37 -3.54 31.77 -25.31
CA PHE A 37 -3.65 30.53 -24.57
C PHE A 37 -4.98 29.92 -25.00
N PRO A 38 -5.01 28.96 -25.97
CA PRO A 38 -6.15 28.07 -26.07
C PRO A 38 -6.34 27.48 -24.66
N PRO A 39 -7.55 27.51 -24.12
CA PRO A 39 -7.74 27.18 -22.73
C PRO A 39 -7.22 25.74 -22.52
N LEU A 40 -6.33 25.59 -21.55
CA LEU A 40 -5.88 24.28 -21.04
C LEU A 40 -7.07 23.35 -20.79
N VAL A 41 -8.23 23.95 -20.61
CA VAL A 41 -9.55 23.37 -20.39
C VAL A 41 -10.04 22.50 -21.53
N GLU A 42 -9.81 22.89 -22.80
CA GLU A 42 -10.23 22.06 -23.92
C GLU A 42 -9.36 20.81 -24.07
N ALA A 43 -8.09 20.88 -23.66
CA ALA A 43 -7.17 19.75 -23.77
C ALA A 43 -7.44 18.63 -22.77
N ILE A 44 -8.19 18.90 -21.69
CA ILE A 44 -8.57 17.89 -20.65
C ILE A 44 -10.01 17.42 -20.80
N ALA A 45 -10.75 17.86 -21.80
CA ALA A 45 -12.08 17.31 -22.10
C ALA A 45 -11.96 15.79 -22.36
N GLY A 46 -12.89 15.03 -21.82
CA GLY A 46 -12.90 13.55 -21.90
C GLY A 46 -12.05 12.83 -20.84
N TRP A 47 -11.16 13.54 -20.14
CA TRP A 47 -10.39 13.00 -19.02
C TRP A 47 -11.11 13.29 -17.70
N ASN A 48 -11.36 12.25 -16.90
CA ASN A 48 -12.11 12.38 -15.65
C ASN A 48 -11.26 12.00 -14.44
N SER A 49 -11.63 12.50 -13.24
CA SER A 49 -10.92 12.19 -12.01
C SER A 49 -10.96 10.70 -11.71
N PHE A 50 -9.89 10.17 -11.11
CA PHE A 50 -9.89 8.80 -10.61
C PHE A 50 -10.97 8.62 -9.54
N ILE A 51 -11.62 7.48 -9.55
CA ILE A 51 -12.62 7.10 -8.58
C ILE A 51 -12.19 5.78 -7.93
N VAL A 52 -12.16 5.80 -6.60
CA VAL A 52 -11.90 4.60 -5.81
C VAL A 52 -13.25 4.07 -5.34
N ASN A 53 -13.54 2.83 -5.71
CA ASN A 53 -14.79 2.20 -5.38
C ASN A 53 -14.64 1.28 -4.17
N PHE A 54 -15.42 1.48 -3.12
CA PHE A 54 -15.48 0.61 -1.95
C PHE A 54 -16.78 -0.20 -1.98
N ASP A 55 -16.61 -1.51 -2.19
CA ASP A 55 -17.70 -2.47 -2.17
C ASP A 55 -18.15 -2.76 -0.73
N LYS A 56 -19.43 -3.12 -0.58
CA LYS A 56 -19.95 -3.57 0.71
C LYS A 56 -19.18 -4.74 1.35
N SER A 57 -18.48 -5.54 0.56
CA SER A 57 -17.60 -6.59 1.08
C SER A 57 -16.38 -6.03 1.83
N VAL A 58 -15.93 -4.83 1.48
CA VAL A 58 -14.79 -4.15 2.10
C VAL A 58 -15.16 -3.62 3.48
N TYR A 59 -16.34 -3.01 3.64
CA TYR A 59 -16.80 -2.46 4.92
C TYR A 59 -17.83 -3.36 5.65
N GLY A 60 -18.24 -4.47 5.03
CA GLY A 60 -18.89 -5.60 5.69
C GLY A 60 -20.37 -5.44 6.07
N LYS A 61 -21.10 -4.44 5.52
CA LYS A 61 -22.51 -4.15 5.91
C LYS A 61 -23.40 -3.75 4.71
N GLY A 62 -24.42 -2.97 4.99
CA GLY A 62 -25.45 -2.57 4.01
C GLY A 62 -24.90 -1.78 2.83
N ALA A 63 -25.52 -1.92 1.68
CA ALA A 63 -25.07 -1.28 0.46
C ALA A 63 -25.30 0.24 0.44
N GLN A 64 -26.41 0.71 1.03
CA GLN A 64 -26.88 2.10 0.96
C GLN A 64 -26.18 2.99 1.97
N THR A 65 -25.72 4.16 1.49
CA THR A 65 -25.06 5.17 2.33
C THR A 65 -25.79 6.52 2.22
N TRP A 66 -26.44 6.93 3.30
CA TRP A 66 -27.42 8.03 3.32
C TRP A 66 -26.83 9.39 3.67
N GLN A 67 -25.77 9.42 4.45
CA GLN A 67 -25.04 10.65 4.79
C GLN A 67 -23.57 10.36 5.06
N ILE A 68 -22.72 11.35 4.85
CA ILE A 68 -21.29 11.27 5.01
C ILE A 68 -20.82 12.48 5.82
N ALA A 69 -20.07 12.22 6.89
CA ALA A 69 -19.51 13.24 7.77
C ALA A 69 -17.99 13.05 7.92
N PRO A 70 -17.16 13.71 7.10
CA PRO A 70 -15.72 13.78 7.34
C PRO A 70 -15.43 14.51 8.67
N TYR A 71 -14.46 14.02 9.43
CA TYR A 71 -14.10 14.60 10.72
C TYR A 71 -12.57 14.65 10.88
N ASP A 72 -12.06 15.86 11.11
CA ASP A 72 -10.68 16.18 11.53
C ASP A 72 -9.59 15.47 10.68
N ASP A 73 -9.77 15.33 9.38
CA ASP A 73 -8.86 14.65 8.44
C ASP A 73 -8.49 13.20 8.81
N LYS A 74 -8.97 12.67 9.92
CA LYS A 74 -8.62 11.35 10.44
C LYS A 74 -9.69 10.31 10.19
N TRP A 75 -10.95 10.72 10.22
CA TRP A 75 -12.08 9.80 10.09
C TRP A 75 -13.13 10.32 9.13
N VAL A 76 -13.81 9.38 8.50
CA VAL A 76 -15.05 9.64 7.79
C VAL A 76 -16.12 8.73 8.36
N TYR A 77 -17.22 9.31 8.76
CA TYR A 77 -18.38 8.58 9.26
C TYR A 77 -19.47 8.52 8.19
N PHE A 78 -20.05 7.35 8.02
CA PHE A 78 -21.10 7.11 7.05
C PHE A 78 -22.35 6.62 7.76
N ALA A 79 -23.45 7.26 7.50
CA ALA A 79 -24.78 6.77 7.84
C ALA A 79 -25.16 5.68 6.84
N ASN A 80 -25.06 4.42 7.23
CA ASN A 80 -25.20 3.29 6.33
C ASN A 80 -26.34 2.38 6.76
N LYS A 81 -26.87 1.62 5.84
CA LYS A 81 -27.83 0.57 6.13
C LYS A 81 -27.18 -0.43 7.07
N ASN A 82 -27.80 -0.72 8.21
CA ASN A 82 -27.35 -1.61 9.27
C ASN A 82 -26.29 -1.03 10.23
N GLY A 83 -26.08 0.27 10.29
CA GLY A 83 -25.20 0.89 11.28
C GLY A 83 -24.43 2.12 10.80
N MET A 84 -23.77 2.79 11.70
CA MET A 84 -22.75 3.79 11.37
C MET A 84 -21.47 3.08 10.96
N VAL A 85 -20.86 3.51 9.86
CA VAL A 85 -19.56 3.02 9.40
C VAL A 85 -18.52 4.10 9.60
N GLN A 86 -17.38 3.75 10.14
CA GLN A 86 -16.22 4.62 10.33
C GLN A 86 -15.09 4.13 9.42
N PHE A 87 -14.44 5.04 8.74
CA PHE A 87 -13.24 4.80 7.95
C PHE A 87 -12.13 5.75 8.39
N ASP A 88 -10.92 5.22 8.53
CA ASP A 88 -9.74 5.95 9.00
C ASP A 88 -8.60 6.04 7.95
N GLY A 89 -8.92 5.77 6.71
CA GLY A 89 -7.94 5.70 5.62
C GLY A 89 -7.31 4.29 5.45
N ASN A 90 -7.58 3.36 6.34
CA ASN A 90 -7.05 2.00 6.29
C ASN A 90 -8.08 0.93 6.63
N VAL A 91 -8.85 1.12 7.68
CA VAL A 91 -9.78 0.12 8.20
C VAL A 91 -11.18 0.68 8.33
N TRP A 92 -12.14 -0.18 8.04
CA TRP A 92 -13.54 0.07 8.17
C TRP A 92 -14.08 -0.57 9.45
N ASN A 93 -14.70 0.23 10.31
CA ASN A 93 -15.38 -0.23 11.53
C ASN A 93 -16.87 0.03 11.42
N VAL A 94 -17.69 -0.86 11.96
CA VAL A 94 -19.15 -0.74 11.92
C VAL A 94 -19.74 -0.73 13.32
N PHE A 95 -20.62 0.23 13.58
CA PHE A 95 -21.26 0.48 14.86
C PHE A 95 -22.78 0.44 14.65
N PRO A 96 -23.47 -0.64 15.12
CA PRO A 96 -24.93 -0.76 15.00
C PRO A 96 -25.65 0.05 16.07
N LEU A 97 -26.88 0.51 15.76
CA LEU A 97 -27.82 1.01 16.76
C LEU A 97 -28.41 -0.12 17.62
N ASN A 98 -29.03 0.22 18.74
CA ASN A 98 -29.63 -0.77 19.64
C ASN A 98 -30.77 -1.56 18.98
N ASN A 99 -31.61 -0.89 18.20
CA ASN A 99 -32.70 -1.51 17.45
C ASN A 99 -32.25 -2.16 16.12
N ALA A 100 -30.95 -2.14 15.85
CA ALA A 100 -30.34 -2.62 14.58
C ALA A 100 -30.98 -2.01 13.32
N SER A 101 -31.57 -0.81 13.42
CA SER A 101 -32.15 -0.11 12.27
C SER A 101 -31.09 0.53 11.41
N ASP A 102 -31.52 0.95 10.22
CA ASP A 102 -30.68 1.75 9.31
C ASP A 102 -30.31 3.08 9.94
N VAL A 103 -29.07 3.50 9.83
CA VAL A 103 -28.61 4.84 10.17
C VAL A 103 -28.88 5.75 8.97
N ARG A 104 -29.59 6.84 9.18
CA ARG A 104 -29.97 7.81 8.14
C ARG A 104 -29.14 9.09 8.21
N SER A 105 -28.71 9.46 9.40
CA SER A 105 -27.93 10.69 9.60
C SER A 105 -26.79 10.47 10.58
N VAL A 106 -25.73 11.24 10.41
CA VAL A 106 -24.55 11.24 11.26
C VAL A 106 -23.97 12.63 11.37
N LEU A 107 -23.65 13.06 12.59
CA LEU A 107 -23.00 14.32 12.92
C LEU A 107 -21.81 14.07 13.86
N ALA A 108 -20.61 14.33 13.43
CA ALA A 108 -19.44 14.30 14.29
C ALA A 108 -19.25 15.70 14.93
N SER A 109 -19.56 15.83 16.23
CA SER A 109 -19.45 17.09 16.97
C SER A 109 -18.07 17.20 17.62
N ALA A 110 -17.30 18.17 17.18
CA ALA A 110 -16.02 18.55 17.83
C ALA A 110 -16.26 19.22 19.19
N THR A 111 -17.36 19.96 19.33
CA THR A 111 -17.71 20.72 20.53
C THR A 111 -18.10 19.80 21.67
N GLN A 112 -18.95 18.83 21.39
CA GLN A 112 -19.47 17.87 22.37
C GLN A 112 -18.56 16.63 22.50
N LYS A 113 -17.63 16.46 21.59
CA LYS A 113 -16.76 15.26 21.49
C LYS A 113 -17.57 13.97 21.41
N ARG A 114 -18.62 13.98 20.57
CA ARG A 114 -19.57 12.89 20.36
C ARG A 114 -19.92 12.75 18.89
N ILE A 115 -20.28 11.54 18.50
CA ILE A 115 -20.80 11.27 17.17
C ILE A 115 -22.29 10.98 17.31
N TYR A 116 -23.10 11.93 16.91
CA TYR A 116 -24.55 11.77 16.91
C TYR A 116 -25.00 10.98 15.69
N VAL A 117 -25.95 10.09 15.90
CA VAL A 117 -26.53 9.25 14.86
C VAL A 117 -28.05 9.23 14.95
N GLY A 118 -28.69 9.21 13.79
CA GLY A 118 -30.14 9.10 13.65
C GLY A 118 -30.51 7.94 12.77
N GLY A 119 -31.41 7.11 13.22
CA GLY A 119 -31.94 5.96 12.52
C GLY A 119 -33.47 6.06 12.32
N ILE A 120 -34.16 4.92 12.33
CA ILE A 120 -35.61 4.83 12.22
C ILE A 120 -36.20 4.81 13.62
N ASN A 121 -36.88 5.89 14.02
CA ASN A 121 -37.43 6.08 15.37
C ASN A 121 -36.41 5.98 16.51
N GLU A 122 -35.15 6.09 16.21
CA GLU A 122 -34.06 6.04 17.18
C GLU A 122 -33.01 7.08 16.82
N PHE A 123 -32.48 7.76 17.83
CA PHE A 123 -31.30 8.61 17.73
C PHE A 123 -30.53 8.57 19.03
N GLY A 124 -29.23 8.82 18.92
CA GLY A 124 -28.34 8.81 20.05
C GLY A 124 -26.96 9.31 19.66
N TYR A 125 -25.98 8.95 20.44
CA TYR A 125 -24.59 9.30 20.17
C TYR A 125 -23.64 8.18 20.57
N TYR A 126 -22.48 8.19 19.95
CA TYR A 126 -21.32 7.43 20.39
C TYR A 126 -20.35 8.37 21.10
N GLU A 127 -19.82 7.93 22.23
CA GLU A 127 -18.72 8.59 22.91
C GLU A 127 -17.61 7.59 23.25
N PRO A 128 -16.36 8.05 23.37
CA PRO A 128 -15.25 7.16 23.70
C PRO A 128 -15.32 6.69 25.16
N ASP A 129 -15.18 5.39 25.37
CA ASP A 129 -14.95 4.78 26.69
C ASP A 129 -13.48 4.97 27.12
N THR A 130 -13.11 4.41 28.25
CA THR A 130 -11.78 4.53 28.89
C THR A 130 -10.64 3.99 28.03
N ASP A 131 -10.90 3.00 27.18
CA ASP A 131 -9.96 2.47 26.20
C ASP A 131 -10.01 3.20 24.85
N GLY A 132 -10.92 4.17 24.70
CA GLY A 132 -11.17 4.93 23.49
C GLY A 132 -12.16 4.28 22.53
N SER A 133 -12.65 3.06 22.80
CA SER A 133 -13.70 2.43 22.00
C SER A 133 -15.01 3.23 22.09
N LEU A 134 -15.76 3.25 20.97
CA LEU A 134 -17.01 4.00 20.90
C LEU A 134 -18.15 3.21 21.54
N ALA A 135 -18.71 3.75 22.62
CA ALA A 135 -19.92 3.24 23.29
C ALA A 135 -21.16 4.01 22.81
N TYR A 136 -22.23 3.29 22.49
CA TYR A 136 -23.49 3.89 22.05
C TYR A 136 -24.41 4.24 23.23
N HIS A 137 -24.94 5.46 23.19
CA HIS A 137 -25.93 5.96 24.14
C HIS A 137 -27.22 6.39 23.42
N CYS A 138 -28.28 5.63 23.61
CA CYS A 138 -29.59 5.96 23.06
C CYS A 138 -30.21 7.16 23.78
N MET A 139 -30.55 8.21 23.05
CA MET A 139 -31.23 9.40 23.53
C MET A 139 -32.75 9.29 23.36
N SER A 140 -33.21 8.62 22.35
CA SER A 140 -34.65 8.51 22.05
C SER A 140 -35.43 7.67 23.03
N ASP A 141 -34.79 6.83 23.86
CA ASP A 141 -35.47 6.03 24.89
C ASP A 141 -36.07 6.89 26.01
N THR A 142 -35.57 8.09 26.15
CA THR A 142 -36.04 9.07 27.18
C THR A 142 -37.14 10.00 26.67
N LEU A 143 -37.58 9.85 25.40
CA LEU A 143 -38.67 10.65 24.84
C LEU A 143 -40.01 10.24 25.40
N GLU A 144 -40.90 11.24 25.58
CA GLU A 144 -42.32 11.00 25.86
C GLU A 144 -42.98 10.21 24.72
N SER A 145 -43.91 9.35 25.07
CA SER A 145 -44.57 8.43 24.11
C SER A 145 -45.23 9.15 22.92
N SER A 146 -45.67 10.41 23.10
CA SER A 146 -46.24 11.25 22.06
C SER A 146 -45.26 11.70 20.99
N VAL A 147 -43.96 11.71 21.30
CA VAL A 147 -42.87 12.18 20.41
C VAL A 147 -42.08 11.01 19.80
N ARG A 148 -42.37 9.79 20.21
CA ARG A 148 -41.53 8.62 19.93
C ARG A 148 -41.55 8.15 18.44
N PHE A 149 -42.52 8.58 17.66
CA PHE A 149 -42.66 8.19 16.26
C PHE A 149 -42.15 9.30 15.31
N LEU A 150 -40.84 9.45 15.25
CA LEU A 150 -40.17 10.44 14.39
C LEU A 150 -40.08 10.03 12.93
N GLY A 151 -40.28 8.74 12.64
CA GLY A 151 -39.95 8.15 11.35
C GLY A 151 -38.43 8.04 11.18
N ASN A 152 -37.99 8.42 9.99
CA ASN A 152 -36.53 8.47 9.73
C ASN A 152 -35.94 9.78 10.27
N VAL A 153 -34.83 9.71 10.96
CA VAL A 153 -34.07 10.91 11.39
C VAL A 153 -33.04 11.26 10.31
N TRP A 154 -33.43 12.15 9.40
CA TRP A 154 -32.66 12.48 8.20
C TRP A 154 -31.55 13.51 8.38
N GLY A 155 -31.64 14.31 9.43
CA GLY A 155 -30.66 15.35 9.69
C GLY A 155 -30.41 15.57 11.17
N ILE A 156 -29.17 15.85 11.53
CA ILE A 156 -28.76 16.21 12.88
C ILE A 156 -27.95 17.49 12.78
N HIS A 157 -28.32 18.52 13.57
CA HIS A 157 -27.63 19.80 13.54
C HIS A 157 -27.32 20.28 14.95
N GLU A 158 -26.19 20.95 15.12
CA GLU A 158 -25.73 21.51 16.38
C GLU A 158 -25.52 23.02 16.24
N THR A 159 -25.95 23.78 17.22
CA THR A 159 -25.63 25.21 17.43
C THR A 159 -25.73 25.58 18.89
N ASP A 160 -24.78 26.32 19.44
CA ASP A 160 -24.79 26.89 20.83
C ASP A 160 -25.32 25.91 21.89
N ASN A 161 -24.83 24.66 21.91
CA ASN A 161 -25.31 23.57 22.80
C ASN A 161 -26.74 23.09 22.54
N ILE A 162 -27.38 23.49 21.45
CA ILE A 162 -28.67 22.98 21.00
C ILE A 162 -28.45 21.94 19.93
N LEU A 163 -29.08 20.78 20.08
CA LEU A 163 -29.16 19.75 19.03
C LEU A 163 -30.54 19.72 18.43
N TYR A 164 -30.59 19.56 17.13
CA TYR A 164 -31.80 19.38 16.37
C TYR A 164 -31.78 18.05 15.64
N PHE A 165 -32.80 17.24 15.84
CA PHE A 165 -32.96 15.95 15.13
C PHE A 165 -34.16 16.12 14.20
N GLN A 166 -33.93 16.07 12.91
CA GLN A 166 -34.94 16.23 11.87
C GLN A 166 -35.58 14.89 11.53
N GLY A 167 -36.85 14.72 11.84
CA GLY A 167 -37.69 13.60 11.40
C GLY A 167 -38.38 13.83 10.08
N ASP A 168 -39.30 12.92 9.71
CA ASP A 168 -40.07 13.02 8.46
C ASP A 168 -41.08 14.21 8.47
N GLY A 169 -41.62 14.57 9.62
CA GLY A 169 -42.61 15.64 9.77
C GLY A 169 -42.43 16.49 11.01
N CYS A 170 -41.34 16.38 11.70
CA CYS A 170 -41.08 17.17 12.92
C CYS A 170 -39.57 17.38 13.12
N VAL A 171 -39.24 18.35 13.95
CA VAL A 171 -37.87 18.58 14.42
C VAL A 171 -37.89 18.46 15.95
N VAL A 172 -37.07 17.57 16.50
CA VAL A 172 -36.84 17.47 17.93
C VAL A 172 -35.66 18.32 18.31
N LYS A 173 -35.89 19.33 19.12
CA LYS A 173 -34.90 20.19 19.75
C LYS A 173 -34.49 19.63 21.09
N TYR A 174 -33.19 19.44 21.32
CA TYR A 174 -32.63 19.05 22.59
C TYR A 174 -31.76 20.17 23.16
N LEU A 175 -32.09 20.60 24.40
CA LEU A 175 -31.35 21.64 25.10
C LEU A 175 -31.34 21.34 26.59
N ASN A 176 -30.16 21.25 27.20
CA ASN A 176 -29.95 21.07 28.63
C ASN A 176 -30.79 19.92 29.26
N GLY A 177 -30.80 18.77 28.61
CA GLY A 177 -31.54 17.58 29.07
C GLY A 177 -33.02 17.57 28.71
N LYS A 178 -33.55 18.62 28.06
CA LYS A 178 -34.97 18.73 27.72
C LYS A 178 -35.21 18.60 26.23
N TYR A 179 -36.17 17.77 25.84
CA TYR A 179 -36.65 17.63 24.49
C TYR A 179 -37.88 18.51 24.24
N THR A 180 -37.96 19.07 23.02
CA THR A 180 -39.10 19.79 22.50
C THR A 180 -39.35 19.35 21.08
N ALA A 181 -40.48 18.69 20.82
CA ALA A 181 -40.93 18.37 19.46
C ALA A 181 -41.59 19.58 18.86
N ILE A 182 -41.26 19.89 17.64
CA ILE A 182 -41.77 20.98 16.81
C ILE A 182 -42.31 20.35 15.57
N GLU A 183 -43.63 20.22 15.47
CA GLU A 183 -44.32 19.58 14.34
C GLU A 183 -44.39 20.52 13.14
N MET A 184 -44.22 19.95 11.95
CA MET A 184 -44.36 20.62 10.67
C MET A 184 -45.53 20.02 9.89
N ASN A 185 -46.45 20.88 9.42
CA ASN A 185 -47.58 20.44 8.60
C ASN A 185 -47.18 20.26 7.12
N ALA A 186 -45.98 19.65 6.89
CA ALA A 186 -45.46 19.31 5.58
C ALA A 186 -44.38 18.22 5.75
N LYS A 187 -44.09 17.47 4.70
CA LYS A 187 -42.98 16.53 4.72
C LYS A 187 -41.67 17.29 4.64
N ILE A 188 -40.78 17.03 5.56
CA ILE A 188 -39.43 17.60 5.56
C ILE A 188 -38.53 16.72 4.68
N ASP A 189 -38.03 17.30 3.59
CA ASP A 189 -37.10 16.58 2.69
C ASP A 189 -35.62 16.83 3.02
N CYS A 190 -35.29 18.01 3.56
CA CYS A 190 -33.90 18.32 3.99
C CYS A 190 -33.89 19.42 5.05
N SER A 191 -32.79 19.52 5.78
CA SER A 191 -32.53 20.63 6.68
C SER A 191 -31.04 21.00 6.66
N ASN A 192 -30.73 22.25 6.97
CA ASN A 192 -29.34 22.66 7.17
C ASN A 192 -29.26 23.86 8.14
N MET A 193 -28.17 23.89 8.90
CA MET A 193 -27.84 25.00 9.77
C MET A 193 -27.02 26.04 9.01
N VAL A 194 -27.54 27.25 8.89
CA VAL A 194 -26.81 28.34 8.27
C VAL A 194 -26.85 29.57 9.18
N ASN A 195 -25.69 30.06 9.58
CA ASN A 195 -25.54 31.21 10.48
C ASN A 195 -26.37 31.11 11.79
N GLY A 196 -26.42 29.90 12.38
CA GLY A 196 -27.15 29.65 13.61
C GLY A 196 -28.68 29.51 13.49
N ILE A 197 -29.21 29.54 12.27
CA ILE A 197 -30.66 29.35 11.97
C ILE A 197 -30.83 28.02 11.23
N LEU A 198 -31.75 27.20 11.70
CA LEU A 198 -32.13 25.96 11.02
C LEU A 198 -33.07 26.24 9.88
N TYR A 199 -32.61 26.00 8.66
CA TYR A 199 -33.42 26.04 7.44
C TYR A 199 -34.00 24.66 7.18
N ILE A 200 -35.27 24.62 6.78
CA ILE A 200 -36.03 23.41 6.49
C ILE A 200 -36.53 23.48 5.03
N GLY A 201 -36.18 22.48 4.25
CA GLY A 201 -36.69 22.28 2.89
C GLY A 201 -37.81 21.26 2.89
N THR A 202 -38.89 21.59 2.26
CA THR A 202 -40.10 20.77 2.17
C THR A 202 -40.55 20.64 0.72
N ASP A 203 -41.62 19.88 0.50
CA ASP A 203 -42.35 19.86 -0.78
C ASP A 203 -43.12 21.15 -1.06
N ARG A 204 -43.20 22.06 -0.06
CA ARG A 204 -43.91 23.35 -0.15
C ARG A 204 -42.98 24.56 0.04
N GLY A 205 -41.72 24.42 -0.31
CA GLY A 205 -40.75 25.50 -0.22
C GLY A 205 -39.84 25.43 1.00
N VAL A 206 -39.24 26.56 1.35
CA VAL A 206 -38.25 26.70 2.41
C VAL A 206 -38.78 27.41 3.63
N TRP A 207 -38.45 26.89 4.80
CA TRP A 207 -38.88 27.42 6.09
C TRP A 207 -37.67 27.64 7.02
N LEU A 208 -37.85 28.54 7.97
CA LEU A 208 -36.87 28.86 9.02
C LEU A 208 -37.43 28.45 10.37
N LEU A 209 -36.65 27.78 11.19
CA LEU A 209 -36.99 27.53 12.56
C LEU A 209 -36.42 28.64 13.44
N VAL A 210 -37.31 29.47 14.01
CA VAL A 210 -36.96 30.54 14.93
C VAL A 210 -37.62 30.24 16.27
N GLY A 211 -36.81 29.99 17.32
CA GLY A 211 -37.31 29.52 18.58
C GLY A 211 -37.91 28.11 18.48
N ASN A 212 -39.24 28.03 18.53
CA ASN A 212 -39.99 26.79 18.40
C ASN A 212 -41.09 26.91 17.29
N THR A 213 -40.96 27.84 16.36
CA THR A 213 -41.95 28.10 15.31
C THR A 213 -41.32 28.17 13.95
N PHE A 214 -41.98 27.58 12.98
CA PHE A 214 -41.57 27.65 11.60
C PHE A 214 -42.14 28.89 10.90
N PHE A 215 -41.25 29.61 10.21
CA PHE A 215 -41.62 30.77 9.37
C PHE A 215 -41.19 30.48 7.93
N PRO A 216 -42.04 30.81 6.95
CA PRO A 216 -41.63 30.66 5.56
C PRO A 216 -40.50 31.64 5.24
N LEU A 217 -39.58 31.23 4.39
CA LEU A 217 -38.46 32.09 3.93
C LEU A 217 -39.03 33.20 3.08
N GLN A 218 -38.78 34.46 3.46
CA GLN A 218 -39.27 35.63 2.70
C GLN A 218 -38.66 35.68 1.30
N GLY A 219 -39.47 36.05 0.32
CA GLY A 219 -39.06 36.10 -1.09
C GLY A 219 -38.95 34.73 -1.78
N ALA A 220 -39.27 33.65 -1.10
CA ALA A 220 -39.18 32.29 -1.62
C ALA A 220 -40.49 31.80 -2.30
N ASP A 221 -41.40 32.68 -2.69
CA ASP A 221 -42.68 32.32 -3.34
C ASP A 221 -42.49 31.46 -4.60
N ALA A 222 -41.41 31.70 -5.33
CA ALA A 222 -41.03 30.89 -6.49
C ALA A 222 -40.74 29.41 -6.18
N LEU A 223 -40.56 29.06 -4.92
CA LEU A 223 -40.29 27.71 -4.46
C LEU A 223 -41.49 27.01 -3.80
N ALA A 224 -42.66 27.71 -3.67
CA ALA A 224 -43.83 27.23 -2.94
C ALA A 224 -44.40 25.89 -3.45
N SER A 225 -44.08 25.49 -4.69
CA SER A 225 -44.48 24.22 -5.31
C SER A 225 -43.30 23.34 -5.73
N LYS A 226 -42.12 23.64 -5.24
CA LYS A 226 -40.89 22.92 -5.63
C LYS A 226 -40.36 22.10 -4.47
N ARG A 227 -40.05 20.88 -4.76
CA ARG A 227 -39.43 19.99 -3.79
C ARG A 227 -37.97 20.41 -3.54
N ILE A 228 -37.64 20.70 -2.31
CA ILE A 228 -36.30 21.17 -1.91
C ILE A 228 -35.42 19.98 -1.48
N ARG A 229 -34.23 19.88 -2.04
CA ARG A 229 -33.30 18.79 -1.78
C ARG A 229 -32.01 19.20 -1.04
N GLY A 230 -31.77 20.49 -0.98
CA GLY A 230 -30.65 21.02 -0.25
C GLY A 230 -30.68 22.51 -0.05
N ILE A 231 -30.09 22.96 1.03
CA ILE A 231 -29.92 24.36 1.37
C ILE A 231 -28.50 24.52 1.85
N ILE A 232 -27.69 25.30 1.12
CA ILE A 232 -26.27 25.43 1.42
C ILE A 232 -25.88 26.91 1.58
N PRO A 233 -24.94 27.24 2.46
CA PRO A 233 -24.47 28.63 2.60
C PRO A 233 -23.75 29.07 1.33
N TYR A 234 -24.09 30.27 0.86
CA TYR A 234 -23.44 30.87 -0.32
C TYR A 234 -23.39 32.39 -0.19
N LYS A 235 -22.19 32.96 -0.30
CA LYS A 235 -21.95 34.39 -0.10
C LYS A 235 -22.57 34.88 1.22
N LYS A 236 -23.49 35.83 1.17
CA LYS A 236 -24.18 36.36 2.35
C LYS A 236 -25.57 35.71 2.61
N GLY A 237 -25.98 34.76 1.78
CA GLY A 237 -27.25 34.10 1.84
C GLY A 237 -27.17 32.59 1.74
N VAL A 238 -28.16 32.00 1.09
CA VAL A 238 -28.25 30.55 0.88
C VAL A 238 -28.50 30.25 -0.59
N LEU A 239 -27.96 29.14 -1.07
CA LEU A 239 -28.37 28.49 -2.29
C LEU A 239 -29.37 27.39 -1.93
N VAL A 240 -30.51 27.44 -2.54
CA VAL A 240 -31.59 26.44 -2.45
C VAL A 240 -31.53 25.55 -3.67
N VAL A 241 -31.38 24.26 -3.44
CA VAL A 241 -31.32 23.24 -4.49
C VAL A 241 -32.67 22.53 -4.57
N THR A 242 -33.27 22.54 -5.73
CA THR A 242 -34.51 21.84 -5.98
C THR A 242 -34.28 20.48 -6.62
N ALA A 243 -35.25 19.60 -6.54
CA ALA A 243 -35.16 18.27 -7.14
C ALA A 243 -35.02 18.30 -8.68
N TYR A 244 -35.72 19.21 -9.34
CA TYR A 244 -35.81 19.24 -10.81
C TYR A 244 -35.70 20.64 -11.45
N ASN A 245 -35.76 21.71 -10.66
CA ASN A 245 -35.95 23.06 -11.15
C ASN A 245 -34.73 23.97 -11.04
N GLY A 246 -33.54 23.39 -10.89
CA GLY A 246 -32.30 24.15 -10.77
C GLY A 246 -32.02 24.66 -9.35
N LEU A 247 -31.10 25.59 -9.26
CA LEU A 247 -30.65 26.25 -8.03
C LEU A 247 -31.23 27.69 -7.98
N TYR A 248 -31.42 28.15 -6.74
CA TYR A 248 -31.87 29.50 -6.46
C TYR A 248 -31.03 30.14 -5.38
N TYR A 249 -30.55 31.35 -5.63
CA TYR A 249 -29.85 32.12 -4.61
C TYR A 249 -30.84 33.03 -3.87
N CYS A 250 -30.82 33.00 -2.55
CA CYS A 250 -31.59 33.87 -1.69
C CYS A 250 -30.66 34.64 -0.75
N ASP A 251 -30.75 35.97 -0.78
CA ASP A 251 -30.00 36.87 0.12
C ASP A 251 -30.80 37.21 1.39
N GLY A 252 -31.98 36.61 1.60
CA GLY A 252 -32.91 36.86 2.68
C GLY A 252 -33.97 37.91 2.37
N ARG A 253 -33.93 38.54 1.17
CA ARG A 253 -34.96 39.50 0.68
C ARG A 253 -35.48 39.14 -0.68
N THR A 254 -34.56 38.75 -1.58
CA THR A 254 -34.88 38.37 -2.95
C THR A 254 -34.37 36.98 -3.24
N MET A 255 -35.06 36.32 -4.20
CA MET A 255 -34.66 35.03 -4.68
C MET A 255 -34.51 35.05 -6.19
N GLU A 256 -33.34 34.62 -6.67
CA GLU A 256 -33.00 34.65 -8.09
C GLU A 256 -32.55 33.25 -8.54
N PRO A 257 -32.86 32.82 -9.75
CA PRO A 257 -32.28 31.61 -10.32
C PRO A 257 -30.74 31.72 -10.36
N PHE A 258 -30.06 30.71 -9.90
CA PHE A 258 -28.62 30.59 -9.98
C PHE A 258 -28.25 29.64 -11.12
N VAL A 259 -27.86 30.23 -12.25
CA VAL A 259 -27.60 29.51 -13.49
C VAL A 259 -26.21 28.88 -13.43
N THR A 260 -26.12 27.56 -13.57
CA THR A 260 -24.91 26.78 -13.52
C THR A 260 -24.54 26.11 -14.84
N GLY A 261 -25.49 26.01 -15.78
CA GLY A 261 -25.39 25.16 -16.97
C GLY A 261 -25.85 23.71 -16.76
N ALA A 262 -26.10 23.29 -15.49
CA ALA A 262 -26.60 21.96 -15.18
C ALA A 262 -28.13 21.85 -15.13
N GLU A 263 -28.86 22.89 -15.52
CA GLU A 263 -30.31 22.98 -15.38
C GLU A 263 -31.04 21.88 -16.18
N GLU A 264 -30.58 21.57 -17.38
CA GLU A 264 -31.13 20.50 -18.19
C GLU A 264 -30.90 19.12 -17.56
N PHE A 265 -29.67 18.88 -17.12
CA PHE A 265 -29.33 17.66 -16.39
C PHE A 265 -30.20 17.49 -15.14
N MET A 266 -30.43 18.54 -14.37
CA MET A 266 -31.26 18.50 -13.17
C MET A 266 -32.78 18.31 -13.54
N ARG A 267 -33.22 18.83 -14.63
CA ARG A 267 -34.62 18.68 -15.06
C ARG A 267 -34.97 17.24 -15.41
N GLU A 268 -34.02 16.53 -15.99
CA GLU A 268 -34.20 15.14 -16.40
C GLU A 268 -33.89 14.14 -15.28
N ASN A 269 -33.08 14.55 -14.28
CA ASN A 269 -32.59 13.66 -13.24
C ASN A 269 -32.87 14.26 -11.86
N GLU A 270 -33.57 13.52 -11.02
CA GLU A 270 -33.87 13.99 -9.67
C GLU A 270 -32.59 14.23 -8.87
N VAL A 271 -32.32 15.49 -8.53
CA VAL A 271 -31.26 15.80 -7.54
C VAL A 271 -31.73 15.31 -6.17
N PHE A 272 -30.90 14.54 -5.50
CA PHE A 272 -31.20 13.97 -4.20
C PHE A 272 -30.36 14.56 -3.05
N CYS A 273 -29.09 14.87 -3.33
CA CYS A 273 -28.17 15.41 -2.34
C CYS A 273 -27.28 16.49 -2.94
N VAL A 274 -26.73 17.34 -2.08
CA VAL A 274 -25.80 18.42 -2.44
C VAL A 274 -24.73 18.60 -1.40
N ALA A 275 -23.52 18.89 -1.85
CA ALA A 275 -22.44 19.40 -1.00
C ALA A 275 -21.73 20.57 -1.68
N LYS A 276 -21.16 21.46 -0.88
CA LYS A 276 -20.38 22.59 -1.36
C LYS A 276 -19.07 22.71 -0.57
N LYS A 277 -18.01 22.99 -1.30
CA LYS A 277 -16.73 23.38 -0.73
C LYS A 277 -16.12 24.45 -1.64
N ASP A 278 -15.73 25.57 -1.05
CA ASP A 278 -15.21 26.73 -1.78
C ASP A 278 -16.15 27.11 -2.94
N ASP A 279 -15.62 27.17 -4.16
CA ASP A 279 -16.41 27.47 -5.37
C ASP A 279 -16.97 26.22 -6.07
N LYS A 280 -16.87 25.03 -5.47
CA LYS A 280 -17.36 23.77 -6.06
C LYS A 280 -18.65 23.33 -5.40
N ILE A 281 -19.63 22.95 -6.24
CA ILE A 281 -20.91 22.37 -5.82
C ILE A 281 -21.03 20.99 -6.45
N ALA A 282 -21.23 19.97 -5.63
CA ALA A 282 -21.54 18.62 -6.10
C ALA A 282 -23.04 18.34 -5.92
N LEU A 283 -23.71 17.92 -6.99
CA LEU A 283 -25.13 17.56 -7.01
C LEU A 283 -25.24 16.07 -7.34
N GLY A 284 -25.67 15.26 -6.39
CA GLY A 284 -25.95 13.85 -6.59
C GLY A 284 -27.38 13.60 -7.03
N THR A 285 -27.58 12.70 -8.00
CA THR A 285 -28.91 12.37 -8.57
C THR A 285 -29.28 10.91 -8.33
N ILE A 286 -30.54 10.59 -8.51
CA ILE A 286 -31.05 9.22 -8.38
C ILE A 286 -30.75 8.37 -9.63
N HIS A 287 -30.66 8.97 -10.81
CA HIS A 287 -30.62 8.19 -12.06
C HIS A 287 -29.37 8.32 -12.89
N LYS A 288 -28.57 9.39 -12.74
CA LYS A 288 -27.50 9.71 -13.68
C LYS A 288 -26.17 10.04 -13.01
N GLY A 289 -25.97 9.56 -11.78
CA GLY A 289 -24.73 9.85 -11.04
C GLY A 289 -24.72 11.25 -10.43
N LEU A 290 -23.61 11.92 -10.49
CA LEU A 290 -23.44 13.26 -9.93
C LEU A 290 -22.83 14.24 -10.95
N VAL A 291 -23.14 15.51 -10.78
CA VAL A 291 -22.49 16.61 -11.49
C VAL A 291 -21.74 17.51 -10.50
N LEU A 292 -20.51 17.82 -10.82
CA LEU A 292 -19.69 18.80 -10.12
C LEU A 292 -19.70 20.10 -10.91
N VAL A 293 -20.15 21.17 -10.26
CA VAL A 293 -20.16 22.53 -10.80
C VAL A 293 -19.01 23.32 -10.17
N ASP A 294 -18.16 23.87 -10.97
CA ASP A 294 -17.17 24.86 -10.54
C ASP A 294 -17.78 26.27 -10.78
N CYS A 295 -18.16 26.94 -9.70
CA CYS A 295 -18.83 28.26 -9.77
C CYS A 295 -17.90 29.39 -10.20
N SER A 296 -16.59 29.19 -10.18
CA SER A 296 -15.62 30.22 -10.63
C SER A 296 -15.45 30.21 -12.14
N THR A 297 -15.47 29.03 -12.74
CA THR A 297 -15.29 28.82 -14.18
C THR A 297 -16.57 28.44 -14.92
N MET A 298 -17.65 28.13 -14.21
CA MET A 298 -18.91 27.57 -14.71
C MET A 298 -18.72 26.26 -15.48
N GLN A 299 -17.66 25.51 -15.16
CA GLN A 299 -17.42 24.21 -15.77
C GLN A 299 -18.19 23.10 -15.05
N LEU A 300 -18.67 22.16 -15.85
CA LEU A 300 -19.37 20.98 -15.38
C LEU A 300 -18.51 19.73 -15.58
N LYS A 301 -18.44 18.87 -14.55
CA LYS A 301 -17.92 17.51 -14.66
C LYS A 301 -18.98 16.52 -14.23
N TYR A 302 -19.22 15.53 -15.08
CA TYR A 302 -20.19 14.48 -14.81
C TYR A 302 -19.49 13.21 -14.36
N PHE A 303 -20.06 12.55 -13.35
CA PHE A 303 -19.58 11.27 -12.85
C PHE A 303 -20.75 10.30 -12.79
N ASN A 304 -20.62 9.17 -13.47
CA ASN A 304 -21.63 8.12 -13.55
C ASN A 304 -20.96 6.75 -13.75
N GLU A 305 -21.74 5.68 -13.88
CA GLU A 305 -21.20 4.32 -14.08
C GLU A 305 -20.32 4.23 -15.35
N ASN A 306 -20.57 5.02 -16.37
CA ASN A 306 -19.78 4.99 -17.60
C ASN A 306 -18.36 5.53 -17.41
N ASN A 307 -18.15 6.40 -16.42
CA ASN A 307 -16.87 7.03 -16.18
C ASN A 307 -16.33 6.82 -14.76
N GLY A 308 -16.71 5.68 -14.14
CA GLY A 308 -16.03 5.16 -12.98
C GLY A 308 -16.84 5.10 -11.70
N LEU A 309 -18.02 5.74 -11.58
CA LEU A 309 -18.89 5.51 -10.42
C LEU A 309 -19.39 4.06 -10.43
N ARG A 310 -19.50 3.51 -9.24
CA ARG A 310 -20.04 2.17 -9.05
C ARG A 310 -21.55 2.08 -9.29
N ASN A 311 -22.28 3.15 -9.01
CA ASN A 311 -23.73 3.21 -9.16
C ASN A 311 -24.19 4.64 -9.46
N ASN A 312 -25.18 4.76 -10.35
CA ASN A 312 -25.75 6.05 -10.74
C ASN A 312 -26.69 6.68 -9.70
N THR A 313 -27.14 5.90 -8.71
CA THR A 313 -27.97 6.42 -7.63
C THR A 313 -27.08 6.95 -6.50
N VAL A 314 -26.95 8.25 -6.42
CA VAL A 314 -26.14 8.95 -5.42
C VAL A 314 -27.04 9.46 -4.31
N LEU A 315 -26.93 8.86 -3.14
CA LEU A 315 -27.75 9.16 -1.97
C LEU A 315 -27.15 10.26 -1.08
N SER A 316 -25.83 10.40 -1.08
CA SER A 316 -25.13 11.43 -0.31
C SER A 316 -23.81 11.82 -0.97
N VAL A 317 -23.42 13.07 -0.77
CA VAL A 317 -22.12 13.60 -1.20
C VAL A 317 -21.52 14.46 -0.09
N SER A 318 -20.21 14.40 0.06
CA SER A 318 -19.48 15.25 1.00
C SER A 318 -18.05 15.48 0.55
N PHE A 319 -17.56 16.71 0.64
CA PHE A 319 -16.15 17.01 0.42
C PHE A 319 -15.33 16.72 1.68
N ASP A 320 -14.17 16.15 1.51
CA ASP A 320 -13.18 16.09 2.58
C ASP A 320 -12.41 17.43 2.70
N THR A 321 -11.52 17.52 3.68
CA THR A 321 -10.69 18.71 3.89
C THR A 321 -9.72 18.95 2.74
N THR A 322 -9.32 17.91 2.03
CA THR A 322 -8.42 17.98 0.86
C THR A 322 -9.12 18.40 -0.43
N GLY A 323 -10.45 18.54 -0.42
CA GLY A 323 -11.25 18.95 -1.57
C GLY A 323 -11.57 17.80 -2.53
N ASN A 324 -11.36 16.57 -2.13
CA ASN A 324 -11.87 15.39 -2.81
C ASN A 324 -13.32 15.12 -2.37
N LEU A 325 -14.03 14.29 -3.13
CA LEU A 325 -15.45 14.07 -2.92
C LEU A 325 -15.74 12.62 -2.55
N TRP A 326 -16.41 12.42 -1.42
CA TRP A 326 -17.07 11.18 -1.07
C TRP A 326 -18.48 11.12 -1.64
N ALA A 327 -18.85 10.02 -2.23
CA ALA A 327 -20.18 9.73 -2.73
C ALA A 327 -20.72 8.45 -2.07
N GLY A 328 -21.79 8.59 -1.33
CA GLY A 328 -22.56 7.47 -0.77
C GLY A 328 -23.63 7.06 -1.78
N LEU A 329 -23.58 5.82 -2.21
CA LEU A 329 -24.40 5.29 -3.28
C LEU A 329 -25.49 4.36 -2.74
N ASP A 330 -26.44 4.01 -3.59
CA ASP A 330 -27.39 2.93 -3.32
C ASP A 330 -26.65 1.57 -3.21
N SER A 331 -25.51 1.45 -3.88
CA SER A 331 -24.68 0.25 -3.83
C SER A 331 -23.19 0.59 -3.71
N GLY A 332 -22.76 0.88 -2.48
CA GLY A 332 -21.35 1.13 -2.19
C GLY A 332 -21.02 2.56 -1.78
N ILE A 333 -19.74 2.82 -1.68
CA ILE A 333 -19.17 4.13 -1.38
C ILE A 333 -18.06 4.39 -2.38
N ASP A 334 -18.08 5.56 -3.00
CA ASP A 334 -17.05 5.97 -3.94
C ASP A 334 -16.30 7.20 -3.42
N TYR A 335 -15.01 7.26 -3.74
CA TYR A 335 -14.15 8.38 -3.45
C TYR A 335 -13.59 8.96 -4.75
N VAL A 336 -13.97 10.18 -5.07
CA VAL A 336 -13.56 10.88 -6.29
C VAL A 336 -12.36 11.74 -6.01
N CYS A 337 -11.21 11.40 -6.61
CA CYS A 337 -9.93 12.07 -6.42
C CYS A 337 -9.84 13.36 -7.25
N LEU A 338 -10.53 14.42 -6.83
CA LEU A 338 -10.56 15.70 -7.55
C LEU A 338 -9.24 16.45 -7.51
N SER A 339 -8.45 16.24 -6.46
CA SER A 339 -7.15 16.90 -6.26
C SER A 339 -5.98 16.11 -6.83
N SER A 340 -6.21 14.98 -7.49
CA SER A 340 -5.17 14.19 -8.13
C SER A 340 -4.58 14.93 -9.33
N PRO A 341 -3.25 14.96 -9.53
CA PRO A 341 -2.65 15.45 -10.77
C PRO A 341 -2.92 14.54 -11.96
N PHE A 342 -3.49 13.35 -11.68
CA PHE A 342 -3.87 12.39 -12.70
C PHE A 342 -5.38 12.39 -12.92
N THR A 343 -5.75 12.24 -14.20
CA THR A 343 -7.12 11.96 -14.61
C THR A 343 -7.14 10.76 -15.54
N ASN A 344 -8.25 10.04 -15.61
CA ASN A 344 -8.38 8.82 -16.41
C ASN A 344 -9.24 9.07 -17.66
N LEU A 345 -8.92 8.39 -18.75
CA LEU A 345 -9.71 8.37 -19.96
C LEU A 345 -10.60 7.11 -19.94
N TYR A 346 -11.79 7.24 -19.40
CA TYR A 346 -12.72 6.12 -19.32
C TYR A 346 -13.31 5.77 -20.69
N SER A 347 -13.44 4.50 -20.99
CA SER A 347 -13.94 3.99 -22.27
C SER A 347 -15.05 2.96 -22.07
N TYR A 348 -16.19 3.39 -21.54
CA TYR A 348 -17.35 2.51 -21.43
C TYR A 348 -18.23 2.69 -22.70
N PRO A 349 -18.87 1.64 -23.20
CA PRO A 349 -18.83 0.24 -22.82
C PRO A 349 -17.66 -0.56 -23.43
N TYR A 350 -16.84 0.05 -24.23
CA TYR A 350 -15.77 -0.61 -24.96
C TYR A 350 -14.42 -0.44 -24.26
N SER A 351 -13.97 -1.48 -23.57
CA SER A 351 -12.59 -1.48 -23.08
C SER A 351 -11.64 -1.51 -24.28
N TYR A 352 -10.85 -0.47 -24.49
CA TYR A 352 -9.77 -0.45 -25.47
C TYR A 352 -8.55 -1.28 -25.03
N GLY A 353 -8.58 -1.84 -23.81
CA GLY A 353 -7.52 -2.69 -23.26
C GLY A 353 -6.39 -1.90 -22.61
N THR A 354 -5.31 -2.59 -22.34
CA THR A 354 -4.07 -2.05 -21.78
C THR A 354 -3.42 -1.05 -22.72
N GLY A 355 -3.08 0.14 -22.22
CA GLY A 355 -2.40 1.18 -22.98
C GLY A 355 -0.90 0.96 -23.06
N TYR A 356 -0.31 1.21 -24.20
CA TYR A 356 1.13 1.11 -24.41
C TYR A 356 1.76 2.41 -24.91
N THR A 357 1.06 3.14 -25.74
CA THR A 357 1.58 4.35 -26.38
C THR A 357 0.46 5.29 -26.79
N ALA A 358 0.77 6.57 -26.92
CA ALA A 358 -0.13 7.58 -27.47
C ALA A 358 0.62 8.57 -28.35
N ALA A 359 -0.10 9.26 -29.22
CA ALA A 359 0.45 10.35 -30.02
C ALA A 359 -0.64 11.32 -30.41
N VAL A 360 -0.29 12.61 -30.54
CA VAL A 360 -1.18 13.63 -31.12
C VAL A 360 -0.66 14.03 -32.49
N GLU A 361 -1.51 13.92 -33.52
CA GLU A 361 -1.19 14.29 -34.88
C GLU A 361 -2.44 14.71 -35.64
N GLY A 362 -2.34 15.77 -36.42
CA GLY A 362 -3.41 16.21 -37.32
C GLY A 362 -4.78 16.47 -36.68
N GLY A 363 -4.79 16.91 -35.41
CA GLY A 363 -6.01 17.12 -34.64
C GLY A 363 -6.66 15.87 -34.07
N TYR A 364 -5.91 14.74 -34.02
CA TYR A 364 -6.34 13.50 -33.39
C TYR A 364 -5.37 13.07 -32.29
N LEU A 365 -5.93 12.48 -31.24
CA LEU A 365 -5.21 11.70 -30.24
C LEU A 365 -5.33 10.22 -30.62
N TYR A 366 -4.20 9.58 -30.88
CA TYR A 366 -4.11 8.16 -31.14
C TYR A 366 -3.65 7.43 -29.88
N LEU A 367 -4.26 6.26 -29.63
CA LEU A 367 -4.08 5.45 -28.45
C LEU A 367 -3.74 4.02 -28.87
N GLY A 368 -2.50 3.62 -28.66
CA GLY A 368 -2.01 2.27 -28.98
C GLY A 368 -2.20 1.32 -27.80
N THR A 369 -2.89 0.20 -28.04
CA THR A 369 -3.28 -0.76 -27.00
C THR A 369 -2.93 -2.20 -27.39
N ASN A 370 -3.16 -3.14 -26.47
CA ASN A 370 -3.05 -4.58 -26.73
C ASN A 370 -4.17 -5.11 -27.65
N ARG A 371 -5.21 -4.31 -27.93
CA ARG A 371 -6.35 -4.71 -28.79
C ARG A 371 -6.32 -4.05 -30.16
N GLY A 372 -5.56 -2.98 -30.33
CA GLY A 372 -5.46 -2.21 -31.55
C GLY A 372 -5.10 -0.77 -31.33
N LEU A 373 -5.12 -0.03 -32.43
CA LEU A 373 -5.01 1.42 -32.43
C LEU A 373 -6.42 2.02 -32.34
N TYR A 374 -6.58 2.97 -31.43
CA TYR A 374 -7.78 3.76 -31.30
C TYR A 374 -7.47 5.23 -31.56
N TYR A 375 -8.48 6.00 -31.88
CA TYR A 375 -8.33 7.43 -32.10
C TYR A 375 -9.54 8.21 -31.61
N THR A 376 -9.32 9.44 -31.25
CA THR A 376 -10.33 10.45 -30.94
C THR A 376 -9.85 11.80 -31.41
N SER A 377 -10.74 12.79 -31.55
CA SER A 377 -10.31 14.18 -31.79
C SER A 377 -9.44 14.69 -30.65
N TYR A 378 -8.54 15.62 -30.95
CA TYR A 378 -7.78 16.32 -29.94
C TYR A 378 -7.97 17.85 -30.09
N PRO A 379 -8.55 18.56 -29.15
CA PRO A 379 -9.07 18.05 -27.84
C PRO A 379 -10.15 16.98 -27.96
N VAL A 380 -10.25 16.13 -26.94
CA VAL A 380 -11.18 15.00 -26.93
C VAL A 380 -12.61 15.49 -26.97
N GLN A 381 -13.38 15.05 -27.96
CA GLN A 381 -14.82 15.37 -28.06
C GLN A 381 -15.62 14.36 -27.27
N MET A 382 -16.69 14.88 -26.63
CA MET A 382 -17.62 14.08 -25.85
C MET A 382 -18.84 13.71 -26.70
N ASN A 383 -19.27 12.46 -26.59
CA ASN A 383 -20.56 11.99 -27.11
C ASN A 383 -21.46 11.71 -25.91
N GLY A 384 -22.21 12.72 -25.47
CA GLY A 384 -22.87 12.71 -24.17
C GLY A 384 -21.87 12.74 -23.04
N ASP A 385 -21.93 11.75 -22.17
CA ASP A 385 -21.03 11.63 -20.99
C ASP A 385 -19.71 10.87 -21.30
N LEU A 386 -19.55 10.39 -22.52
CA LEU A 386 -18.42 9.53 -22.92
C LEU A 386 -17.53 10.23 -23.95
N PRO A 387 -16.20 9.99 -23.88
CA PRO A 387 -15.31 10.38 -24.96
C PRO A 387 -15.60 9.57 -26.22
N ASP A 388 -15.63 10.27 -27.39
CA ASP A 388 -15.82 9.60 -28.70
C ASP A 388 -14.52 8.94 -29.16
N ILE A 389 -14.23 7.76 -28.59
CA ILE A 389 -13.03 6.95 -28.91
C ILE A 389 -13.43 5.86 -29.88
N ARG A 390 -12.79 5.81 -31.04
CA ARG A 390 -13.09 4.87 -32.12
C ARG A 390 -11.93 3.94 -32.40
N PRO A 391 -12.18 2.65 -32.70
CA PRO A 391 -11.13 1.75 -33.17
C PRO A 391 -10.69 2.17 -34.57
N MET A 392 -9.39 2.15 -34.80
CA MET A 392 -8.82 2.37 -36.11
C MET A 392 -9.03 1.14 -36.99
N PRO A 393 -9.69 1.24 -38.15
CA PRO A 393 -9.88 0.09 -39.03
C PRO A 393 -8.54 -0.60 -39.38
N GLN A 394 -8.55 -1.93 -39.47
CA GLN A 394 -7.38 -2.77 -39.86
C GLN A 394 -6.20 -2.76 -38.88
N SER A 395 -6.33 -2.19 -37.71
CA SER A 395 -5.28 -2.10 -36.69
C SER A 395 -5.48 -3.04 -35.49
N SER A 396 -6.33 -4.06 -35.60
CA SER A 396 -6.55 -5.00 -34.49
C SER A 396 -5.31 -5.84 -34.20
N GLY A 397 -4.93 -5.97 -32.93
CA GLY A 397 -3.73 -6.65 -32.44
C GLY A 397 -2.91 -5.75 -31.53
N GLN A 398 -1.69 -6.16 -31.22
CA GLN A 398 -0.82 -5.44 -30.30
C GLN A 398 -0.17 -4.22 -30.99
N VAL A 399 -0.44 -3.03 -30.52
CA VAL A 399 0.27 -1.80 -30.88
C VAL A 399 1.36 -1.55 -29.83
N TRP A 400 2.61 -1.66 -30.25
CA TRP A 400 3.73 -1.51 -29.34
C TRP A 400 4.15 -0.05 -29.13
N ASN A 401 4.18 0.73 -30.24
CA ASN A 401 4.61 2.11 -30.16
C ASN A 401 4.01 2.94 -31.29
N LEU A 402 3.97 4.25 -31.07
CA LEU A 402 3.67 5.26 -32.08
C LEU A 402 4.89 6.16 -32.24
N CYS A 403 5.49 6.15 -33.40
CA CYS A 403 6.71 6.88 -33.69
C CYS A 403 6.49 7.95 -34.74
N ARG A 404 6.91 9.18 -34.46
CA ARG A 404 6.94 10.26 -35.48
C ARG A 404 8.28 10.21 -36.20
N ILE A 405 8.23 10.11 -37.51
CA ILE A 405 9.37 10.14 -38.40
C ILE A 405 9.17 11.27 -39.43
N GLY A 406 9.85 12.39 -39.21
CA GLY A 406 9.54 13.62 -39.95
C GLY A 406 8.09 14.08 -39.67
N ASP A 407 7.33 14.29 -40.73
CA ASP A 407 5.91 14.66 -40.68
C ASP A 407 4.97 13.45 -40.75
N GLU A 408 5.49 12.23 -40.65
CA GLU A 408 4.72 11.00 -40.76
C GLU A 408 4.66 10.29 -39.40
N LEU A 409 3.45 9.81 -39.02
CA LEU A 409 3.21 9.05 -37.80
C LEU A 409 3.08 7.55 -38.12
N PHE A 410 3.97 6.74 -37.55
CA PHE A 410 3.99 5.29 -37.70
C PHE A 410 3.40 4.59 -36.49
N CYS A 411 2.61 3.57 -36.77
CA CYS A 411 2.13 2.61 -35.77
C CYS A 411 2.98 1.32 -35.89
N LEU A 412 3.72 1.06 -34.83
CA LEU A 412 4.54 -0.15 -34.71
C LEU A 412 3.72 -1.25 -34.04
N HIS A 413 3.54 -2.34 -34.72
CA HIS A 413 2.53 -3.32 -34.46
C HIS A 413 3.12 -4.74 -34.46
N ASP A 414 2.44 -5.70 -33.81
CA ASP A 414 2.82 -7.10 -33.81
C ASP A 414 2.83 -7.72 -35.24
N ARG A 415 2.03 -7.16 -36.16
CA ARG A 415 1.86 -7.67 -37.54
C ARG A 415 2.59 -6.85 -38.61
N GLY A 416 3.37 -5.86 -38.25
CA GLY A 416 4.09 -5.02 -39.19
C GLY A 416 4.11 -3.55 -38.79
N ILE A 417 4.43 -2.71 -39.75
CA ILE A 417 4.48 -1.26 -39.58
C ILE A 417 3.34 -0.66 -40.40
N PHE A 418 2.61 0.26 -39.81
CA PHE A 418 1.53 0.99 -40.48
C PHE A 418 1.81 2.48 -40.46
N LEU A 419 1.52 3.17 -41.54
CA LEU A 419 1.48 4.63 -41.60
C LEU A 419 0.07 5.11 -41.27
N ILE A 420 -0.03 6.07 -40.37
CA ILE A 420 -1.30 6.66 -39.95
C ILE A 420 -1.62 7.85 -40.84
N ASN A 421 -2.83 7.86 -41.40
CA ASN A 421 -3.37 8.95 -42.20
C ASN A 421 -4.77 9.32 -41.71
N GLY A 422 -4.83 10.27 -40.73
CA GLY A 422 -6.09 10.67 -40.13
C GLY A 422 -6.80 9.47 -39.50
N THR A 423 -7.96 9.09 -40.02
CA THR A 423 -8.80 7.99 -39.49
C THR A 423 -8.54 6.63 -40.18
N SER A 424 -7.42 6.47 -40.89
CA SER A 424 -7.07 5.24 -41.56
C SER A 424 -5.59 4.90 -41.41
N VAL A 425 -5.25 3.65 -41.62
CA VAL A 425 -3.86 3.17 -41.62
C VAL A 425 -3.51 2.55 -42.99
N LYS A 426 -2.31 2.82 -43.44
CA LYS A 426 -1.70 2.13 -44.62
C LYS A 426 -0.59 1.21 -44.11
N ARG A 427 -0.67 -0.08 -44.45
CA ARG A 427 0.40 -1.03 -44.11
C ARG A 427 1.64 -0.75 -44.93
N VAL A 428 2.77 -0.55 -44.26
CA VAL A 428 4.08 -0.27 -44.86
C VAL A 428 4.89 -1.56 -45.04
N THR A 429 4.90 -2.42 -44.02
CA THR A 429 5.63 -3.68 -44.02
C THR A 429 4.89 -4.80 -43.34
N ASP A 430 5.29 -6.06 -43.65
CA ASP A 430 4.81 -7.27 -42.96
C ASP A 430 5.79 -7.77 -41.88
N ILE A 431 6.80 -6.96 -41.51
CA ILE A 431 7.79 -7.34 -40.50
C ILE A 431 7.10 -7.45 -39.16
N ALA A 432 6.98 -8.66 -38.64
CA ALA A 432 6.30 -8.93 -37.41
C ALA A 432 7.07 -8.39 -36.19
N GLY A 433 6.35 -7.83 -35.22
CA GLY A 433 6.91 -7.43 -33.93
C GLY A 433 7.76 -6.17 -33.97
N ALA A 434 7.34 -5.16 -34.71
CA ALA A 434 7.98 -3.85 -34.67
C ALA A 434 7.74 -3.17 -33.32
N TRP A 435 8.81 -2.92 -32.55
CA TRP A 435 8.72 -2.30 -31.22
C TRP A 435 9.15 -0.84 -31.20
N CYS A 436 10.20 -0.52 -31.90
CA CYS A 436 10.77 0.83 -31.92
C CYS A 436 11.32 1.16 -33.31
N CYS A 437 11.32 2.45 -33.65
CA CYS A 437 11.98 2.93 -34.85
C CYS A 437 12.60 4.30 -34.64
N GLN A 438 13.69 4.58 -35.36
CA GLN A 438 14.38 5.87 -35.37
C GLN A 438 14.94 6.12 -36.74
N LEU A 439 14.91 7.39 -37.21
CA LEU A 439 15.67 7.76 -38.40
C LEU A 439 17.16 7.48 -38.19
N VAL A 440 17.83 6.99 -39.20
CA VAL A 440 19.28 6.93 -39.21
C VAL A 440 19.82 8.34 -39.06
N ALA A 441 20.76 8.54 -38.13
CA ALA A 441 21.28 9.86 -37.82
C ALA A 441 21.80 10.56 -39.12
N GLY A 442 21.35 11.79 -39.36
CA GLY A 442 21.67 12.54 -40.59
C GLY A 442 20.89 12.15 -41.84
N ARG A 443 19.93 11.21 -41.76
CA ARG A 443 19.08 10.78 -42.87
C ARG A 443 17.61 11.12 -42.63
N THR A 444 16.87 11.41 -43.68
CA THR A 444 15.42 11.66 -43.66
C THR A 444 14.61 10.59 -44.42
N ASP A 445 15.30 9.73 -45.10
CA ASP A 445 14.78 8.73 -46.02
C ASP A 445 15.02 7.29 -45.57
N LEU A 446 15.68 7.08 -44.44
CA LEU A 446 16.08 5.77 -43.94
C LEU A 446 15.89 5.68 -42.41
N MET A 447 15.33 4.59 -41.95
CA MET A 447 15.13 4.36 -40.51
C MET A 447 15.53 2.94 -40.10
N TYR A 448 16.03 2.83 -38.87
CA TYR A 448 16.16 1.57 -38.16
C TYR A 448 14.83 1.19 -37.50
N VAL A 449 14.51 -0.10 -37.53
CA VAL A 449 13.34 -0.67 -36.91
C VAL A 449 13.73 -1.88 -36.08
N GLY A 450 13.59 -1.80 -34.78
CA GLY A 450 13.78 -2.90 -33.84
C GLY A 450 12.58 -3.83 -33.83
N VAL A 451 12.83 -5.12 -34.01
CA VAL A 451 11.80 -6.15 -34.11
C VAL A 451 12.14 -7.41 -33.28
N TYR A 452 11.25 -8.40 -33.26
CA TYR A 452 11.43 -9.64 -32.49
C TYR A 452 12.71 -10.42 -32.79
N ASN A 453 13.29 -10.26 -33.96
CA ASN A 453 14.42 -11.06 -34.41
C ASN A 453 15.59 -10.20 -34.92
N GLY A 454 15.73 -8.98 -34.51
CA GLY A 454 16.84 -8.10 -34.87
C GLY A 454 16.44 -6.68 -35.23
N ILE A 455 17.23 -6.04 -36.08
CA ILE A 455 17.02 -4.70 -36.60
C ILE A 455 16.89 -4.76 -38.10
N TYR A 456 15.89 -4.05 -38.61
CA TYR A 456 15.71 -3.88 -40.09
C TYR A 456 15.94 -2.43 -40.47
N LEU A 457 16.38 -2.27 -41.71
CA LEU A 457 16.41 -1.00 -42.42
C LEU A 457 15.14 -0.86 -43.23
N VAL A 458 14.47 0.25 -43.08
CA VAL A 458 13.29 0.62 -43.85
C VAL A 458 13.57 1.98 -44.50
N GLY A 459 13.52 2.03 -45.82
CA GLY A 459 13.88 3.23 -46.56
C GLY A 459 12.75 3.76 -47.43
N LYS A 460 12.81 5.05 -47.74
CA LYS A 460 11.83 5.73 -48.61
C LYS A 460 12.32 5.71 -50.07
N LYS A 461 11.59 5.01 -50.93
CA LYS A 461 11.91 4.93 -52.38
C LYS A 461 10.67 5.37 -53.15
N ASN A 462 10.85 6.34 -54.04
CA ASN A 462 9.76 6.94 -54.81
C ASN A 462 8.62 7.51 -53.96
N GLY A 463 8.97 8.02 -52.76
CA GLY A 463 7.99 8.55 -51.82
C GLY A 463 7.34 7.50 -50.94
N GLU A 464 7.57 6.21 -51.14
CA GLU A 464 6.98 5.13 -50.33
C GLU A 464 8.03 4.42 -49.46
N TRP A 465 7.68 4.13 -48.22
CA TRP A 465 8.54 3.37 -47.32
C TRP A 465 8.48 1.87 -47.65
N GLN A 466 9.63 1.25 -47.71
CA GLN A 466 9.75 -0.18 -47.97
C GLN A 466 10.98 -0.78 -47.26
N VAL A 467 10.95 -2.07 -47.07
CA VAL A 467 12.04 -2.81 -46.43
C VAL A 467 13.26 -2.80 -47.30
N VAL A 468 14.39 -2.34 -46.78
CA VAL A 468 15.69 -2.41 -47.47
C VAL A 468 16.34 -3.76 -47.17
N GLY A 469 16.35 -4.17 -45.89
CA GLY A 469 16.91 -5.44 -45.46
C GLY A 469 17.00 -5.55 -43.94
N LYS A 470 17.38 -6.74 -43.49
CA LYS A 470 17.75 -6.98 -42.10
C LYS A 470 19.23 -6.74 -41.91
N ILE A 471 19.64 -6.12 -40.80
CA ILE A 471 21.06 -5.95 -40.48
C ILE A 471 21.66 -7.32 -40.15
N GLU A 472 22.64 -7.73 -40.95
CA GLU A 472 23.39 -8.98 -40.73
C GLU A 472 24.14 -8.94 -39.38
N GLY A 473 24.06 -10.02 -38.62
CA GLY A 473 24.77 -10.19 -37.37
C GLY A 473 23.94 -9.77 -36.14
N VAL A 474 22.85 -9.02 -36.29
CA VAL A 474 21.93 -8.66 -35.21
C VAL A 474 20.72 -9.58 -35.27
N ASN A 475 20.68 -10.59 -34.42
CA ASN A 475 19.64 -11.63 -34.43
C ASN A 475 18.77 -11.66 -33.17
N ASP A 476 19.19 -10.99 -32.11
CA ASP A 476 18.45 -10.92 -30.88
C ASP A 476 17.25 -9.98 -31.01
N SER A 477 16.22 -10.19 -30.19
CA SER A 477 15.07 -9.32 -30.18
C SER A 477 15.48 -7.89 -29.76
N CYS A 478 15.04 -6.92 -30.53
CA CYS A 478 15.39 -5.53 -30.35
C CYS A 478 14.15 -4.74 -29.92
N ARG A 479 13.86 -4.78 -28.62
CA ARG A 479 12.73 -4.06 -28.05
C ARG A 479 13.00 -2.56 -27.92
N LEU A 480 14.23 -2.21 -27.61
CA LEU A 480 14.67 -0.84 -27.41
C LEU A 480 16.09 -0.70 -27.94
N PHE A 481 16.30 0.32 -28.69
CA PHE A 481 17.64 0.73 -29.10
C PHE A 481 17.78 2.24 -29.13
N GLU A 482 19.03 2.71 -29.02
CA GLU A 482 19.38 4.12 -29.19
C GLU A 482 20.63 4.24 -30.09
N GLN A 483 20.62 5.26 -30.92
CA GLN A 483 21.75 5.56 -31.79
C GLN A 483 22.75 6.50 -31.10
N GLU A 484 23.99 6.06 -30.93
CA GLU A 484 25.11 6.93 -30.58
C GLU A 484 25.53 7.78 -31.81
N SER A 485 25.54 7.15 -33.00
CA SER A 485 25.79 7.77 -34.32
C SER A 485 25.02 7.02 -35.42
N ASP A 486 25.18 7.44 -36.69
CA ASP A 486 24.63 6.74 -37.85
C ASP A 486 25.04 5.26 -37.92
N LYS A 487 26.23 4.90 -37.40
CA LYS A 487 26.81 3.56 -37.45
C LYS A 487 26.94 2.84 -36.14
N VAL A 488 26.58 3.49 -35.02
CA VAL A 488 26.70 2.87 -33.71
C VAL A 488 25.35 2.86 -33.04
N ILE A 489 24.86 1.66 -32.74
CA ILE A 489 23.58 1.42 -32.14
C ILE A 489 23.79 0.66 -30.83
N TRP A 490 23.09 1.09 -29.77
CA TRP A 490 23.00 0.40 -28.50
C TRP A 490 21.66 -0.32 -28.43
N VAL A 491 21.68 -1.63 -28.26
CA VAL A 491 20.49 -2.48 -28.17
C VAL A 491 20.32 -3.00 -26.74
N TYR A 492 19.13 -2.87 -26.19
CA TYR A 492 18.81 -3.45 -24.89
C TYR A 492 18.22 -4.84 -25.05
N ASN A 493 18.82 -5.79 -24.36
CA ASN A 493 18.34 -7.16 -24.14
C ASN A 493 18.09 -7.38 -22.63
N THR A 494 17.31 -8.38 -22.29
CA THR A 494 16.84 -8.59 -20.91
C THR A 494 17.96 -8.73 -19.88
N ASP A 495 19.13 -9.25 -20.29
CA ASP A 495 20.26 -9.59 -19.42
C ASP A 495 21.58 -8.92 -19.81
N HIS A 496 21.60 -8.17 -20.92
CA HIS A 496 22.78 -7.44 -21.39
C HIS A 496 22.40 -6.26 -22.28
N VAL A 497 23.32 -5.36 -22.48
CA VAL A 497 23.26 -4.30 -23.49
C VAL A 497 24.31 -4.58 -24.55
N THR A 498 23.91 -4.54 -25.80
CA THR A 498 24.79 -4.79 -26.94
C THR A 498 25.10 -3.50 -27.65
N ARG A 499 26.40 -3.21 -27.85
CA ARG A 499 26.88 -2.22 -28.80
C ARG A 499 27.11 -2.89 -30.16
N VAL A 500 26.49 -2.32 -31.16
CA VAL A 500 26.56 -2.76 -32.53
C VAL A 500 27.22 -1.66 -33.36
N ASP A 501 28.41 -1.91 -33.89
CA ASP A 501 29.07 -1.04 -34.86
C ASP A 501 28.77 -1.57 -36.27
N LEU A 502 28.28 -0.72 -37.15
CA LEU A 502 27.80 -1.08 -38.47
C LEU A 502 28.84 -0.73 -39.57
N ASP A 503 28.75 -1.43 -40.71
CA ASP A 503 29.50 -1.13 -41.94
C ASP A 503 29.04 0.23 -42.56
N ASN A 504 29.71 0.64 -43.65
CA ASN A 504 29.40 1.88 -44.33
C ASN A 504 28.01 1.88 -45.01
N ASP A 505 27.53 0.71 -45.38
CA ASP A 505 26.26 0.52 -46.07
C ASP A 505 25.11 0.28 -45.10
N LEU A 506 25.40 0.23 -43.78
CA LEU A 506 24.46 0.03 -42.66
C LEU A 506 23.73 -1.32 -42.69
N THR A 507 24.29 -2.29 -43.48
CA THR A 507 23.62 -3.58 -43.71
C THR A 507 24.16 -4.71 -42.83
N LYS A 508 25.34 -4.51 -42.24
CA LYS A 508 26.04 -5.56 -41.48
C LYS A 508 26.72 -5.01 -40.23
N ALA A 509 26.64 -5.76 -39.14
CA ALA A 509 27.41 -5.49 -37.95
C ALA A 509 28.88 -5.91 -38.18
N VAL A 510 29.81 -4.94 -38.07
CA VAL A 510 31.26 -5.19 -38.16
C VAL A 510 31.87 -5.48 -36.80
N ARG A 511 31.22 -5.05 -35.74
CA ARG A 511 31.59 -5.33 -34.36
C ARG A 511 30.34 -5.41 -33.50
N ILE A 512 30.28 -6.43 -32.65
CA ILE A 512 29.26 -6.59 -31.64
C ILE A 512 29.96 -6.78 -30.30
N LYS A 513 29.59 -6.00 -29.32
CA LYS A 513 30.11 -6.12 -27.95
C LYS A 513 28.98 -6.05 -26.97
N GLU A 514 28.92 -7.05 -26.10
CA GLU A 514 27.92 -7.15 -25.01
C GLU A 514 28.52 -6.60 -23.71
N TYR A 515 27.68 -5.93 -22.92
CA TYR A 515 27.97 -5.46 -21.57
C TYR A 515 26.93 -6.05 -20.63
N SER A 516 27.39 -6.72 -19.58
CA SER A 516 26.55 -7.49 -18.68
C SER A 516 27.00 -7.31 -17.23
N ALA A 517 26.35 -8.02 -16.31
CA ALA A 517 26.75 -8.05 -14.92
C ALA A 517 28.20 -8.54 -14.69
N LYS A 518 28.77 -9.30 -15.63
CA LYS A 518 30.18 -9.75 -15.57
C LYS A 518 31.15 -8.58 -15.76
N ASP A 519 30.72 -7.54 -16.47
CA ASP A 519 31.50 -6.34 -16.72
C ASP A 519 31.29 -5.27 -15.64
N GLY A 520 30.62 -5.63 -14.53
CA GLY A 520 30.24 -4.69 -13.43
C GLY A 520 29.06 -3.78 -13.77
N PHE A 521 28.38 -4.05 -14.87
CA PHE A 521 27.22 -3.27 -15.31
C PHE A 521 25.91 -3.91 -14.79
N PRO A 522 25.09 -3.22 -13.98
CA PRO A 522 23.92 -3.81 -13.32
C PRO A 522 22.73 -3.92 -14.29
N VAL A 523 22.81 -4.84 -15.24
CA VAL A 523 21.73 -5.13 -16.16
C VAL A 523 20.59 -5.86 -15.47
N GLY A 524 19.35 -5.55 -15.82
CA GLY A 524 18.14 -6.18 -15.27
C GLY A 524 16.92 -5.96 -16.17
N ARG A 525 15.81 -6.56 -15.82
CA ARG A 525 14.57 -6.45 -16.60
C ARG A 525 14.01 -5.02 -16.66
N ASP A 526 14.29 -4.22 -15.63
CA ASP A 526 13.78 -2.86 -15.47
C ASP A 526 14.88 -1.86 -15.89
N MET A 527 15.31 -1.95 -17.13
CA MET A 527 16.35 -1.10 -17.68
C MET A 527 15.86 -0.35 -18.91
N TYR A 528 16.34 0.88 -19.10
CA TYR A 528 16.02 1.72 -20.24
C TYR A 528 17.27 2.37 -20.81
N ILE A 529 17.33 2.51 -22.14
CA ILE A 529 18.36 3.28 -22.84
C ILE A 529 17.71 4.58 -23.31
N ALA A 530 18.33 5.70 -23.01
CA ALA A 530 17.87 7.02 -23.42
C ALA A 530 19.00 7.83 -24.04
N LYS A 531 18.69 8.60 -25.09
CA LYS A 531 19.57 9.62 -25.62
C LYS A 531 19.17 10.98 -25.08
N ILE A 532 20.08 11.64 -24.38
CA ILE A 532 19.88 12.94 -23.76
C ILE A 532 21.05 13.83 -24.21
N GLU A 533 20.75 14.98 -24.82
CA GLU A 533 21.78 15.92 -25.33
C GLU A 533 22.85 15.21 -26.17
N ASP A 534 22.42 14.40 -27.13
CA ASP A 534 23.28 13.61 -28.01
C ASP A 534 24.19 12.57 -27.35
N ARG A 535 23.97 12.25 -26.08
CA ARG A 535 24.68 11.19 -25.36
C ARG A 535 23.73 10.08 -24.96
N VAL A 536 24.23 8.85 -25.06
CA VAL A 536 23.44 7.66 -24.65
C VAL A 536 23.68 7.37 -23.16
N TYR A 537 22.60 7.24 -22.43
CA TYR A 537 22.57 6.88 -21.03
C TYR A 537 21.78 5.60 -20.82
N PHE A 538 22.17 4.86 -19.78
CA PHE A 538 21.57 3.59 -19.42
C PHE A 538 20.96 3.70 -18.02
N ALA A 539 19.64 3.74 -17.94
CA ALA A 539 18.92 3.71 -16.68
C ALA A 539 18.81 2.26 -16.20
N THR A 540 19.32 2.00 -15.01
CA THR A 540 19.38 0.67 -14.43
C THR A 540 18.74 0.66 -13.04
N PRO A 541 18.42 -0.51 -12.46
CA PRO A 541 17.93 -0.59 -11.08
C PRO A 541 18.90 -0.02 -10.03
N ARG A 542 20.15 0.27 -10.39
CA ARG A 542 21.17 0.85 -9.48
C ARG A 542 21.55 2.28 -9.83
N GLY A 543 20.78 2.94 -10.70
CA GLY A 543 21.04 4.30 -11.15
C GLY A 543 21.42 4.39 -12.62
N ILE A 544 21.88 5.56 -13.02
CA ILE A 544 22.19 5.91 -14.41
C ILE A 544 23.66 5.67 -14.67
N TYR A 545 23.94 5.01 -15.80
CA TYR A 545 25.29 4.71 -16.31
C TYR A 545 25.49 5.36 -17.67
N LYS A 546 26.75 5.54 -18.05
CA LYS A 546 27.20 5.95 -19.37
C LYS A 546 28.36 5.09 -19.84
N HIS A 547 28.54 4.97 -21.14
CA HIS A 547 29.70 4.31 -21.70
C HIS A 547 30.92 5.22 -21.68
N ASN A 548 32.06 4.71 -21.22
CA ASN A 548 33.37 5.37 -21.33
C ASN A 548 34.11 4.78 -22.52
N PRO A 549 34.23 5.51 -23.66
CA PRO A 549 34.83 4.95 -24.86
C PRO A 549 36.36 4.72 -24.72
N HIS A 550 37.03 5.43 -23.82
CA HIS A 550 38.48 5.27 -23.63
C HIS A 550 38.85 3.99 -22.90
N LYS A 551 38.03 3.60 -21.93
CA LYS A 551 38.23 2.38 -21.14
C LYS A 551 37.39 1.22 -21.67
N ASP A 552 36.45 1.50 -22.55
CA ASP A 552 35.45 0.58 -23.12
C ASP A 552 34.64 -0.17 -22.03
N VAL A 553 34.18 0.58 -21.01
CA VAL A 553 33.41 0.09 -19.87
C VAL A 553 32.20 0.99 -19.57
N MET A 554 31.22 0.44 -18.85
CA MET A 554 30.08 1.20 -18.33
C MET A 554 30.45 1.80 -16.99
N GLU A 555 30.27 3.13 -16.83
CA GLU A 555 30.58 3.87 -15.61
C GLU A 555 29.30 4.52 -15.06
N PRO A 556 29.10 4.54 -13.72
CA PRO A 556 28.02 5.32 -13.12
C PRO A 556 28.10 6.79 -13.50
N CYS A 557 26.95 7.45 -13.65
CA CYS A 557 26.85 8.89 -13.92
C CYS A 557 26.29 9.63 -12.69
N PRO A 558 27.15 10.09 -11.76
CA PRO A 558 26.70 10.74 -10.52
C PRO A 558 25.88 12.01 -10.78
N ASP A 559 26.26 12.78 -11.81
CA ASP A 559 25.59 14.06 -12.13
C ASP A 559 24.11 13.83 -12.49
N MET A 560 23.82 12.82 -13.33
CA MET A 560 22.45 12.48 -13.70
C MET A 560 21.68 11.87 -12.54
N ASN A 561 22.34 11.05 -11.73
CA ASN A 561 21.73 10.49 -10.53
C ASN A 561 21.34 11.58 -9.53
N ASN A 562 22.20 12.57 -9.31
CA ASN A 562 21.93 13.70 -8.42
C ASN A 562 20.82 14.60 -8.97
N LEU A 563 20.78 14.80 -10.32
CA LEU A 563 19.73 15.58 -10.98
C LEU A 563 18.34 14.96 -10.76
N LEU A 564 18.24 13.65 -10.73
CA LEU A 564 17.00 12.90 -10.56
C LEU A 564 16.78 12.40 -9.12
N ASN A 565 17.32 13.10 -8.13
CA ASN A 565 17.13 12.88 -6.68
C ASN A 565 17.66 11.54 -6.14
N GLY A 566 18.62 10.93 -6.85
CA GLY A 566 19.27 9.71 -6.36
C GLY A 566 18.35 8.50 -6.23
N THR A 567 17.17 8.52 -6.84
CA THR A 567 16.31 7.33 -6.93
C THR A 567 17.06 6.22 -7.66
N THR A 568 16.94 4.99 -7.19
CA THR A 568 17.80 3.89 -7.60
C THR A 568 17.19 2.97 -8.66
N ALA A 569 15.92 3.17 -9.04
CA ALA A 569 15.23 2.32 -10.00
C ALA A 569 14.47 3.14 -11.02
N TYR A 570 15.08 3.37 -12.18
CA TYR A 570 14.46 4.09 -13.29
C TYR A 570 13.97 3.11 -14.36
N SER A 571 12.67 3.09 -14.62
CA SER A 571 12.08 2.32 -15.73
C SER A 571 12.19 3.07 -17.05
N ARG A 572 12.19 4.41 -17.03
CA ARG A 572 12.34 5.26 -18.21
C ARG A 572 12.92 6.61 -17.87
N ILE A 573 13.72 7.14 -18.77
CA ILE A 573 14.19 8.54 -18.77
C ILE A 573 13.98 9.10 -20.16
N LEU A 574 13.45 10.33 -20.24
CA LEU A 574 13.29 11.03 -21.52
C LEU A 574 13.60 12.51 -21.39
N GLU A 575 14.11 13.10 -22.45
CA GLU A 575 14.27 14.52 -22.62
C GLU A 575 13.06 15.07 -23.39
N TYR A 576 12.46 16.14 -22.87
CA TYR A 576 11.40 16.87 -23.53
C TYR A 576 11.61 18.37 -23.33
N HIS A 577 11.95 19.06 -24.41
CA HIS A 577 12.39 20.46 -24.40
C HIS A 577 13.54 20.70 -23.41
N ASP A 578 13.34 21.49 -22.37
CA ASP A 578 14.31 21.78 -21.31
C ASP A 578 14.13 20.91 -20.05
N LYS A 579 13.27 19.89 -20.13
CA LYS A 579 12.93 19.02 -18.99
C LYS A 579 13.50 17.64 -19.21
N LEU A 580 14.04 17.09 -18.14
CA LEU A 580 14.36 15.68 -18.02
C LEU A 580 13.27 15.02 -17.17
N ILE A 581 12.61 14.03 -17.72
CA ILE A 581 11.53 13.31 -17.07
C ILE A 581 12.01 11.90 -16.83
N SER A 582 11.95 11.46 -15.58
CA SER A 582 12.19 10.04 -15.23
C SER A 582 10.94 9.41 -14.65
N LEU A 583 10.75 8.17 -14.98
CA LEU A 583 9.68 7.32 -14.51
C LEU A 583 10.30 6.13 -13.77
N SER A 584 9.82 5.88 -12.58
CA SER A 584 10.10 4.67 -11.80
C SER A 584 8.77 3.98 -11.48
N PRO A 585 8.76 2.75 -10.94
CA PRO A 585 7.54 2.05 -10.58
C PRO A 585 6.63 2.84 -9.61
N HIS A 586 7.21 3.76 -8.83
CA HIS A 586 6.50 4.46 -7.76
C HIS A 586 6.54 5.99 -7.87
N GLU A 587 7.23 6.55 -8.89
CA GLU A 587 7.57 7.97 -8.88
C GLU A 587 7.79 8.53 -10.29
N ILE A 588 7.26 9.72 -10.56
CA ILE A 588 7.59 10.52 -11.72
C ILE A 588 8.42 11.70 -11.23
N CYS A 589 9.62 11.86 -11.74
CA CYS A 589 10.50 12.98 -11.41
C CYS A 589 10.68 13.88 -12.63
N ILE A 590 10.54 15.19 -12.46
CA ILE A 590 10.72 16.17 -13.52
C ILE A 590 11.79 17.16 -13.09
N ALA A 591 12.92 17.15 -13.76
CA ALA A 591 14.03 18.06 -13.54
C ALA A 591 14.18 19.05 -14.71
N ASN A 592 14.61 20.27 -14.45
CA ASN A 592 14.86 21.27 -15.48
C ASN A 592 16.35 21.28 -15.87
N LEU A 593 16.66 20.82 -17.07
CA LEU A 593 18.03 20.76 -17.63
C LEU A 593 18.68 22.14 -17.73
N GLY A 594 17.89 23.15 -18.07
CA GLY A 594 18.40 24.53 -18.20
C GLY A 594 18.90 25.14 -16.88
N THR A 595 18.23 24.80 -15.77
CA THR A 595 18.62 25.24 -14.43
C THR A 595 19.87 24.52 -13.95
N TYR A 596 19.95 23.21 -14.22
CA TYR A 596 21.13 22.39 -13.90
C TYR A 596 22.41 22.92 -14.59
N LYS A 597 22.33 23.22 -15.87
CA LYS A 597 23.45 23.81 -16.63
C LYS A 597 23.97 25.13 -16.06
N ARG A 598 23.11 25.88 -15.37
CA ARG A 598 23.49 27.17 -14.73
C ARG A 598 24.01 27.01 -13.31
N GLY A 599 24.15 25.81 -12.79
CA GLY A 599 24.60 25.53 -11.42
C GLY A 599 23.61 25.94 -10.32
N ALA A 600 22.36 26.23 -10.66
CA ALA A 600 21.31 26.47 -9.69
C ALA A 600 20.77 25.11 -9.14
N ASN A 601 20.33 25.11 -7.88
CA ASN A 601 19.64 23.95 -7.31
C ASN A 601 18.40 23.65 -8.14
N THR A 602 18.37 22.47 -8.74
CA THR A 602 17.23 21.99 -9.51
C THR A 602 16.13 21.58 -8.55
N SER A 603 14.98 22.19 -8.68
CA SER A 603 13.79 21.74 -7.95
C SER A 603 13.34 20.40 -8.55
N ILE A 604 13.55 19.32 -7.85
CA ILE A 604 13.08 17.98 -8.19
C ILE A 604 11.74 17.81 -7.47
N ASN A 605 10.70 17.54 -8.23
CA ASN A 605 9.37 17.25 -7.69
C ASN A 605 9.06 15.76 -7.92
N PRO A 606 9.36 14.88 -6.97
CA PRO A 606 8.90 13.50 -7.05
C PRO A 606 7.36 13.48 -6.98
N ILE A 607 6.74 12.86 -7.96
CA ILE A 607 5.28 12.80 -8.09
C ILE A 607 4.87 11.35 -8.01
N GLN A 608 4.05 11.04 -7.04
CA GLN A 608 3.54 9.69 -6.87
C GLN A 608 2.49 9.32 -7.92
N GLN A 609 2.63 8.11 -8.47
CA GLN A 609 1.76 7.57 -9.51
C GLN A 609 0.89 6.41 -9.02
N SER A 610 0.70 6.25 -7.76
CA SER A 610 0.07 5.09 -7.14
C SER A 610 -1.40 4.85 -7.50
N LEU A 611 -2.04 5.82 -8.18
CA LEU A 611 -3.37 5.62 -8.79
C LEU A 611 -3.30 4.93 -10.16
N ILE A 612 -2.11 4.65 -10.67
CA ILE A 612 -1.90 4.16 -12.03
C ILE A 612 -1.04 2.91 -11.97
N GLU A 613 -1.62 1.78 -12.35
CA GLU A 613 -0.87 0.53 -12.54
C GLU A 613 -0.18 0.57 -13.89
N LEU A 614 1.12 0.89 -13.88
CA LEU A 614 1.94 0.88 -15.10
C LEU A 614 2.08 -0.54 -15.64
N VAL A 615 2.22 -0.64 -16.96
CA VAL A 615 2.44 -1.93 -17.61
C VAL A 615 3.89 -2.36 -17.41
N PRO A 616 4.18 -3.44 -16.66
CA PRO A 616 5.54 -3.85 -16.33
C PRO A 616 6.39 -4.08 -17.57
N GLY A 617 7.52 -3.40 -17.61
CA GLY A 617 8.46 -3.42 -18.75
C GLY A 617 8.03 -2.59 -19.96
N PHE A 618 6.88 -1.89 -19.92
CA PHE A 618 6.43 -0.93 -20.94
C PHE A 618 6.08 0.42 -20.33
N GLU A 619 6.62 0.67 -19.14
CA GLU A 619 6.41 1.92 -18.45
C GLU A 619 6.82 3.08 -19.35
N THR A 620 5.91 4.01 -19.56
CA THR A 620 6.14 5.16 -20.43
C THR A 620 5.31 6.36 -20.01
N ILE A 621 5.82 7.54 -20.35
CA ILE A 621 5.12 8.81 -20.22
C ILE A 621 5.31 9.57 -21.52
N ILE A 622 4.26 10.14 -22.05
CA ILE A 622 4.24 10.73 -23.38
C ILE A 622 3.80 12.19 -23.25
N PRO A 623 4.69 13.14 -23.50
CA PRO A 623 4.34 14.55 -23.46
C PRO A 623 3.33 14.89 -24.57
N LEU A 624 2.23 15.57 -24.22
CA LEU A 624 1.32 16.21 -25.17
C LEU A 624 1.62 17.71 -25.28
N SER A 625 2.08 18.29 -24.17
CA SER A 625 2.53 19.69 -24.08
C SER A 625 3.50 19.84 -22.91
N ASP A 626 4.01 21.05 -22.69
CA ASP A 626 4.88 21.37 -21.54
C ASP A 626 4.22 21.17 -20.17
N SER A 627 2.90 21.05 -20.14
CA SER A 627 2.11 20.91 -18.91
C SER A 627 1.30 19.63 -18.80
N LEU A 628 1.09 18.91 -19.90
CA LEU A 628 0.24 17.72 -19.96
C LEU A 628 0.98 16.54 -20.58
N MET A 629 0.84 15.37 -19.96
CA MET A 629 1.44 14.13 -20.39
C MET A 629 0.45 12.98 -20.31
N VAL A 630 0.48 12.06 -21.26
CA VAL A 630 -0.27 10.81 -21.20
C VAL A 630 0.58 9.73 -20.56
N VAL A 631 0.00 8.99 -19.64
CA VAL A 631 0.60 7.82 -19.00
C VAL A 631 -0.22 6.59 -19.36
N PRO A 632 0.25 5.76 -20.29
CA PRO A 632 -0.34 4.46 -20.57
C PRO A 632 -0.23 3.55 -19.34
N ASN A 633 -1.28 2.77 -19.08
CA ASN A 633 -1.37 1.92 -17.90
C ASN A 633 -2.21 0.66 -18.18
N GLU A 634 -2.29 -0.26 -17.22
CA GLU A 634 -3.06 -1.50 -17.39
C GLU A 634 -4.56 -1.25 -17.62
N GLY A 635 -5.12 -0.20 -17.03
CA GLY A 635 -6.51 0.22 -17.24
C GLY A 635 -6.76 1.03 -18.50
N GLY A 636 -5.70 1.38 -19.24
CA GLY A 636 -5.75 2.19 -20.46
C GLY A 636 -4.83 3.40 -20.45
N PHE A 637 -5.39 4.60 -20.26
CA PHE A 637 -4.62 5.86 -20.34
C PHE A 637 -5.02 6.83 -19.23
N ALA A 638 -4.01 7.40 -18.58
CA ALA A 638 -4.18 8.51 -17.68
C ALA A 638 -3.52 9.77 -18.24
N LEU A 639 -4.07 10.93 -17.94
CA LEU A 639 -3.48 12.23 -18.19
C LEU A 639 -2.84 12.74 -16.91
N PHE A 640 -1.61 13.15 -17.00
CA PHE A 640 -0.85 13.77 -15.93
C PHE A 640 -0.71 15.27 -16.18
N SER A 641 -1.08 16.08 -15.17
CA SER A 641 -1.03 17.54 -15.23
C SER A 641 0.02 18.11 -14.26
N ILE A 642 1.07 18.74 -14.79
CA ILE A 642 2.12 19.38 -14.01
C ILE A 642 1.59 20.53 -13.12
N PRO A 643 0.70 21.42 -13.59
CA PRO A 643 0.14 22.48 -12.75
C PRO A 643 -0.61 21.94 -11.52
N ALA A 644 -1.36 20.84 -11.66
CA ALA A 644 -2.11 20.26 -10.57
C ALA A 644 -1.21 19.70 -9.44
N VAL A 645 0.04 19.39 -9.73
CA VAL A 645 1.03 18.97 -8.72
C VAL A 645 1.38 20.10 -7.77
N ARG A 646 1.56 21.30 -8.28
CA ARG A 646 1.95 22.48 -7.49
C ARG A 646 0.89 22.86 -6.47
N GLU A 647 -0.38 22.66 -6.78
CA GLU A 647 -1.50 22.90 -5.87
C GLU A 647 -1.57 21.89 -4.71
N ARG A 648 -0.97 20.71 -4.88
CA ARG A 648 -0.99 19.62 -3.88
C ARG A 648 0.09 19.73 -2.81
N GLN A 649 1.19 20.42 -3.08
CA GLN A 649 2.37 20.44 -2.19
C GLN A 649 2.17 21.16 -0.84
N ASP A 650 1.09 21.92 -0.66
CA ASP A 650 0.86 22.71 0.57
C ASP A 650 0.02 21.94 1.64
N ARG A 651 -0.18 20.64 1.52
CA ARG A 651 -1.07 19.87 2.39
C ARG A 651 -0.30 19.03 3.41
N SER A 652 -0.55 19.27 4.69
CA SER A 652 0.00 18.44 5.77
C SER A 652 -0.82 17.17 5.98
N HIS A 653 -0.15 16.04 6.01
CA HIS A 653 -0.76 14.75 6.36
C HIS A 653 -0.39 14.38 7.79
N SER A 654 -1.35 13.93 8.58
CA SER A 654 -1.12 13.55 9.97
C SER A 654 -1.07 12.02 10.11
N LEU A 655 0.05 11.52 10.63
CA LEU A 655 0.17 10.14 11.08
C LEU A 655 -0.36 10.05 12.50
N TYR A 656 -1.06 8.97 12.82
CA TYR A 656 -1.47 8.69 14.18
C TYR A 656 -1.47 7.18 14.49
N ILE A 657 -1.14 6.84 15.72
CA ILE A 657 -1.26 5.48 16.25
C ILE A 657 -2.75 5.25 16.51
N ARG A 658 -3.31 4.32 15.76
CA ARG A 658 -4.73 4.04 15.72
C ARG A 658 -5.16 3.18 16.88
N ASN A 659 -4.54 2.01 17.04
CA ASN A 659 -4.86 1.06 18.08
C ASN A 659 -3.61 0.53 18.76
N MET A 660 -3.77 0.14 19.99
CA MET A 660 -2.84 -0.68 20.75
C MET A 660 -3.59 -1.90 21.30
N TYR A 661 -3.11 -3.06 20.96
CA TYR A 661 -3.64 -4.35 21.40
C TYR A 661 -2.64 -5.10 22.25
N LEU A 662 -3.16 -5.90 23.19
CA LEU A 662 -2.41 -6.99 23.81
C LEU A 662 -2.62 -8.24 22.96
N SER A 663 -1.53 -8.82 22.44
CA SER A 663 -1.60 -9.95 21.48
C SER A 663 -1.73 -11.31 22.16
N TYR A 664 -1.54 -11.41 23.47
CA TYR A 664 -1.58 -12.67 24.20
C TYR A 664 -2.27 -12.48 25.57
N PRO A 665 -3.09 -13.41 26.05
CA PRO A 665 -3.52 -14.70 25.44
C PRO A 665 -4.59 -14.56 24.34
N LYS A 666 -5.21 -13.41 24.21
CA LYS A 666 -6.19 -13.06 23.18
C LYS A 666 -6.04 -11.59 22.85
N ASP A 667 -6.21 -11.25 21.57
CA ASP A 667 -6.22 -9.86 21.15
C ASP A 667 -7.24 -9.06 21.98
N SER A 668 -6.74 -8.12 22.74
CA SER A 668 -7.53 -7.23 23.59
C SER A 668 -7.17 -5.80 23.29
N LEU A 669 -8.14 -4.97 22.95
CA LEU A 669 -7.94 -3.55 22.72
C LEU A 669 -7.63 -2.86 24.05
N VAL A 670 -6.59 -2.03 24.08
CA VAL A 670 -6.18 -1.24 25.25
C VAL A 670 -6.26 0.25 24.99
N TYR A 671 -6.07 0.62 23.74
CA TYR A 671 -6.15 2.00 23.28
C TYR A 671 -6.63 2.04 21.83
N THR A 672 -7.54 2.93 21.54
CA THR A 672 -7.86 3.38 20.19
C THR A 672 -7.84 4.89 20.11
N ALA A 673 -7.32 5.43 19.00
CA ALA A 673 -7.33 6.87 18.76
C ALA A 673 -8.77 7.38 18.70
N ASN A 674 -9.01 8.46 19.39
CA ASN A 674 -10.30 9.12 19.44
C ASN A 674 -10.15 10.63 19.28
N PHE A 675 -11.26 11.33 19.19
CA PHE A 675 -11.28 12.78 19.03
C PHE A 675 -11.04 13.56 20.34
N LEU A 676 -10.77 12.89 21.47
CA LEU A 676 -10.42 13.55 22.72
C LEU A 676 -9.00 14.14 22.69
N GLY A 677 -8.14 13.62 21.81
CA GLY A 677 -6.77 14.08 21.65
C GLY A 677 -5.80 13.65 22.76
N GLU A 678 -6.31 13.18 23.90
CA GLU A 678 -5.50 12.69 25.01
C GLU A 678 -5.16 11.22 24.81
N LYS A 679 -3.87 10.89 24.99
CA LYS A 679 -3.40 9.51 24.97
C LYS A 679 -3.19 9.05 26.41
N PRO A 680 -4.05 8.18 26.93
CA PRO A 680 -3.78 7.57 28.23
C PRO A 680 -2.47 6.79 28.18
N VAL A 681 -1.81 6.63 29.31
CA VAL A 681 -0.65 5.74 29.43
C VAL A 681 -1.15 4.37 29.89
N PRO A 682 -1.35 3.40 28.99
CA PRO A 682 -1.84 2.09 29.37
C PRO A 682 -0.88 1.39 30.32
N VAL A 683 -1.44 0.79 31.37
CA VAL A 683 -0.69 0.01 32.35
C VAL A 683 -1.01 -1.47 32.11
N ILE A 684 0.01 -2.23 31.74
CA ILE A 684 -0.11 -3.61 31.27
C ILE A 684 0.46 -4.57 32.31
N ALA A 685 -0.29 -5.62 32.62
CA ALA A 685 0.21 -6.70 33.47
C ALA A 685 1.33 -7.47 32.76
N TYR A 686 2.37 -7.91 33.50
CA TYR A 686 3.49 -8.66 32.94
C TYR A 686 3.08 -9.92 32.16
N SER A 687 1.98 -10.56 32.56
CA SER A 687 1.44 -11.74 31.89
C SER A 687 0.90 -11.48 30.48
N MET A 688 0.73 -10.20 30.11
CA MET A 688 0.19 -9.75 28.83
C MET A 688 1.20 -8.85 28.09
N ASN A 689 2.48 -9.10 28.23
CA ASN A 689 3.58 -8.24 27.79
C ASN A 689 3.91 -8.31 26.28
N SER A 690 2.97 -8.76 25.48
CA SER A 690 3.03 -8.71 24.02
C SER A 690 2.04 -7.68 23.50
N VAL A 691 2.54 -6.70 22.76
CA VAL A 691 1.74 -5.54 22.32
C VAL A 691 1.83 -5.37 20.80
N ARG A 692 0.71 -5.05 20.18
CA ARG A 692 0.62 -4.70 18.77
C ARG A 692 0.10 -3.29 18.61
N PHE A 693 0.76 -2.52 17.77
CA PHE A 693 0.37 -1.18 17.37
C PHE A 693 -0.10 -1.20 15.93
N ASP A 694 -1.28 -0.63 15.69
CA ASP A 694 -1.77 -0.31 14.36
C ASP A 694 -1.70 1.21 14.20
N TYR A 695 -1.25 1.69 13.06
CA TYR A 695 -1.15 3.13 12.77
C TYR A 695 -1.74 3.45 11.41
N ALA A 696 -2.29 4.65 11.29
CA ALA A 696 -2.97 5.12 10.10
C ALA A 696 -2.54 6.54 9.74
N LEU A 697 -2.81 6.91 8.52
CA LEU A 697 -2.62 8.26 7.99
C LEU A 697 -3.95 8.88 7.67
N SER A 698 -4.09 10.16 7.96
CA SER A 698 -5.22 10.98 7.54
C SER A 698 -5.20 11.25 6.03
N PHE A 699 -5.17 10.19 5.24
CA PHE A 699 -5.08 10.29 3.79
C PHE A 699 -5.93 9.21 3.12
N PHE A 700 -6.99 9.65 2.44
CA PHE A 700 -7.98 8.77 1.85
C PHE A 700 -7.68 8.43 0.39
N SER A 701 -6.70 9.08 -0.25
CA SER A 701 -6.31 8.72 -1.61
C SER A 701 -5.57 7.39 -1.60
N VAL A 702 -6.11 6.43 -2.30
CA VAL A 702 -5.50 5.11 -2.49
C VAL A 702 -4.22 5.28 -3.32
N GLY A 703 -3.21 4.58 -2.89
CA GLY A 703 -2.05 4.30 -3.73
C GLY A 703 -0.77 5.08 -3.44
N ASP A 704 -0.64 5.77 -2.32
CA ASP A 704 0.65 6.38 -1.99
C ASP A 704 1.55 5.34 -1.28
N ASP A 705 2.70 5.00 -1.85
CA ASP A 705 3.75 4.18 -1.24
C ASP A 705 4.41 4.92 -0.06
N ILE A 706 3.61 5.13 0.97
CA ILE A 706 4.07 5.76 2.18
C ILE A 706 4.88 4.73 2.95
N ARG A 707 6.11 5.10 3.25
CA ARG A 707 7.02 4.25 4.00
C ARG A 707 7.01 4.65 5.46
N PHE A 708 6.96 3.66 6.31
CA PHE A 708 6.97 3.84 7.74
C PHE A 708 8.29 3.37 8.31
N GLN A 709 8.74 4.07 9.34
CA GLN A 709 9.79 3.63 10.25
C GLN A 709 9.23 3.69 11.66
N TYR A 710 9.64 2.76 12.50
CA TYR A 710 9.22 2.74 13.90
C TYR A 710 10.42 2.50 14.80
N ARG A 711 10.27 2.90 16.06
CA ARG A 711 11.23 2.60 17.11
C ARG A 711 10.54 2.44 18.46
N LEU A 712 11.19 1.73 19.35
CA LEU A 712 10.76 1.59 20.73
C LEU A 712 11.77 2.31 21.63
N ASN A 713 11.30 3.18 22.51
CA ASN A 713 12.10 4.09 23.31
C ASN A 713 13.01 4.98 22.42
N LYS A 714 14.24 5.21 22.81
CA LYS A 714 15.24 5.96 22.02
C LYS A 714 16.15 5.05 21.18
N GLY A 715 15.67 3.86 20.82
CA GLY A 715 16.39 2.96 19.94
C GLY A 715 16.57 3.52 18.52
N GLY A 716 17.36 2.83 17.69
CA GLY A 716 17.47 3.16 16.26
C GLY A 716 16.15 2.99 15.52
N TRP A 717 15.96 3.76 14.44
CA TRP A 717 14.83 3.56 13.55
C TRP A 717 14.95 2.22 12.82
N SER A 718 13.80 1.57 12.61
CA SER A 718 13.73 0.37 11.78
C SER A 718 14.07 0.67 10.31
N ASP A 719 14.27 -0.37 9.51
CA ASP A 719 14.19 -0.25 8.07
C ASP A 719 12.81 0.24 7.62
N PHE A 720 12.73 0.76 6.40
CA PHE A 720 11.47 1.19 5.81
C PHE A 720 10.53 0.01 5.58
N THR A 721 9.26 0.21 5.91
CA THR A 721 8.18 -0.76 5.68
C THR A 721 6.92 -0.06 5.19
N THR A 722 6.10 -0.77 4.43
CA THR A 722 4.73 -0.34 4.04
C THR A 722 3.67 -0.94 4.95
N VAL A 723 4.06 -1.85 5.83
CA VAL A 723 3.16 -2.50 6.80
C VAL A 723 2.72 -1.49 7.85
N ARG A 724 1.43 -1.39 8.08
CA ARG A 724 0.81 -0.43 9.01
C ARG A 724 0.55 -1.01 10.40
N THR A 725 1.24 -2.08 10.73
CA THR A 725 1.17 -2.74 12.03
C THR A 725 2.55 -3.10 12.52
N LYS A 726 2.77 -3.06 13.86
CA LYS A 726 4.00 -3.54 14.48
C LYS A 726 3.69 -4.24 15.78
N GLU A 727 4.20 -5.45 15.91
CA GLU A 727 4.11 -6.24 17.14
C GLU A 727 5.46 -6.35 17.83
N TYR A 728 5.42 -6.26 19.16
CA TYR A 728 6.52 -6.56 20.05
C TYR A 728 6.06 -7.63 21.04
N SER A 729 6.75 -8.74 21.05
CA SER A 729 6.41 -9.87 21.91
C SER A 729 7.37 -9.94 23.09
N ASN A 730 6.83 -10.32 24.25
CA ASN A 730 7.59 -10.64 25.44
C ASN A 730 8.49 -9.50 25.95
N LEU A 731 7.94 -8.29 26.05
CA LEU A 731 8.63 -7.13 26.60
C LEU A 731 8.87 -7.28 28.10
N SER A 732 10.00 -6.77 28.58
CA SER A 732 10.33 -6.74 30.00
C SER A 732 9.47 -5.72 30.78
N GLU A 733 9.51 -5.77 32.10
CA GLU A 733 8.91 -4.71 32.92
C GLU A 733 9.59 -3.35 32.67
N GLY A 734 8.82 -2.27 32.62
CA GLY A 734 9.37 -0.92 32.41
C GLY A 734 8.41 0.03 31.75
N GLU A 735 8.87 1.22 31.52
CA GLU A 735 8.19 2.27 30.76
C GLU A 735 8.71 2.25 29.31
N TYR A 736 7.77 2.33 28.38
CA TYR A 736 8.04 2.27 26.97
C TYR A 736 7.39 3.43 26.24
N THR A 737 8.04 3.90 25.20
CA THR A 737 7.48 4.85 24.24
C THR A 737 7.65 4.24 22.85
N PHE A 738 6.55 3.90 22.21
CA PHE A 738 6.54 3.52 20.81
C PHE A 738 6.39 4.77 19.95
N GLU A 739 7.25 4.92 18.97
CA GLU A 739 7.24 6.02 18.02
C GLU A 739 7.21 5.46 16.61
N VAL A 740 6.32 5.99 15.79
CA VAL A 740 6.22 5.68 14.36
C VAL A 740 6.32 6.97 13.55
N LYS A 741 7.00 6.89 12.43
CA LYS A 741 7.22 7.99 11.49
C LYS A 741 6.81 7.54 10.10
N ALA A 742 5.95 8.30 9.44
CA ALA A 742 5.68 8.19 8.01
C ALA A 742 6.65 9.10 7.26
N VAL A 743 7.19 8.58 6.18
CA VAL A 743 8.04 9.34 5.27
C VAL A 743 7.32 9.37 3.93
N PHE A 744 6.97 10.59 3.54
CA PHE A 744 6.31 10.85 2.27
C PHE A 744 7.35 10.99 1.15
N PRO A 745 6.99 10.75 -0.09
CA PRO A 745 7.93 10.80 -1.21
C PRO A 745 8.50 12.20 -1.48
N ASP A 746 7.79 13.23 -1.08
CA ASP A 746 8.31 14.62 -1.12
C ASP A 746 9.38 14.89 -0.05
N GLY A 747 9.73 13.86 0.75
CA GLY A 747 10.68 13.96 1.85
C GLY A 747 10.09 14.53 3.13
N THR A 748 8.83 14.97 3.13
CA THR A 748 8.15 15.39 4.35
C THR A 748 7.93 14.21 5.29
N THR A 749 7.83 14.47 6.57
CA THR A 749 7.62 13.42 7.57
C THR A 749 6.53 13.80 8.55
N SER A 750 5.74 12.82 8.95
CA SER A 750 4.80 12.95 10.05
C SER A 750 5.10 11.86 11.07
N SER A 751 5.00 12.13 12.36
CA SER A 751 5.28 11.14 13.40
C SER A 751 4.26 11.20 14.50
N ASP A 752 4.08 10.08 15.18
CA ASP A 752 3.22 9.96 16.34
C ASP A 752 3.82 9.02 17.39
N THR A 753 3.44 9.22 18.65
CA THR A 753 4.01 8.50 19.79
C THR A 753 2.93 8.07 20.76
N ILE A 754 3.13 6.91 21.39
CA ILE A 754 2.34 6.45 22.53
C ILE A 754 3.25 5.90 23.61
N ALA A 755 3.01 6.33 24.85
CA ALA A 755 3.70 5.80 26.03
C ALA A 755 2.85 4.71 26.68
N PHE A 756 3.49 3.67 27.21
CA PHE A 756 2.82 2.62 27.98
C PHE A 756 3.77 2.04 29.02
N ARG A 757 3.23 1.35 30.01
CA ARG A 757 4.00 0.78 31.11
C ARG A 757 3.65 -0.68 31.31
N ILE A 758 4.67 -1.52 31.43
CA ILE A 758 4.53 -2.93 31.80
C ILE A 758 4.90 -3.09 33.26
N LEU A 759 3.97 -3.59 34.05
CA LEU A 759 4.17 -3.84 35.47
C LEU A 759 5.17 -4.98 35.69
N PRO A 760 5.93 -4.94 36.80
CA PRO A 760 6.79 -6.05 37.14
C PRO A 760 5.95 -7.31 37.45
N PRO A 761 6.49 -8.51 37.14
CA PRO A 761 5.82 -9.76 37.49
C PRO A 761 5.64 -9.84 39.01
N TRP A 762 4.59 -10.55 39.44
CA TRP A 762 4.23 -10.62 40.89
C TRP A 762 5.42 -11.01 41.80
N TYR A 763 6.30 -11.87 41.26
CA TYR A 763 7.50 -12.35 42.00
C TYR A 763 8.64 -11.32 42.07
N ARG A 764 8.55 -10.19 41.35
CA ARG A 764 9.45 -9.02 41.41
C ARG A 764 8.75 -7.77 41.98
N SER A 765 7.54 -7.93 42.48
CA SER A 765 6.84 -6.82 43.13
C SER A 765 7.46 -6.50 44.50
N ALA A 766 7.30 -5.27 44.98
CA ALA A 766 7.76 -4.88 46.32
C ALA A 766 7.22 -5.81 47.40
N ALA A 767 5.97 -6.27 47.26
CA ALA A 767 5.38 -7.24 48.17
C ALA A 767 6.08 -8.60 48.12
N ALA A 768 6.47 -9.08 46.93
CA ALA A 768 7.21 -10.33 46.78
C ALA A 768 8.61 -10.24 47.43
N TYR A 769 9.31 -9.11 47.24
CA TYR A 769 10.59 -8.90 47.91
C TYR A 769 10.45 -8.87 49.46
N VAL A 770 9.39 -8.26 49.98
CA VAL A 770 9.08 -8.32 51.40
C VAL A 770 8.83 -9.77 51.86
N CYS A 771 8.06 -10.54 51.06
CA CYS A 771 7.86 -11.97 51.31
C CYS A 771 9.16 -12.75 51.29
N TYR A 772 10.03 -12.47 50.33
CA TYR A 772 11.34 -13.14 50.24
C TYR A 772 12.24 -12.83 51.45
N ILE A 773 12.23 -11.56 51.90
CA ILE A 773 12.95 -11.15 53.13
C ILE A 773 12.37 -11.88 54.34
N ILE A 774 11.04 -11.95 54.46
CA ILE A 774 10.37 -12.66 55.54
C ILE A 774 10.73 -14.16 55.50
N LEU A 775 10.67 -14.77 54.32
CA LEU A 775 11.04 -16.18 54.12
C LEU A 775 12.52 -16.43 54.49
N ALA A 776 13.43 -15.52 54.06
CA ALA A 776 14.83 -15.59 54.41
C ALA A 776 15.06 -15.45 55.92
N LEU A 777 14.36 -14.53 56.56
CA LEU A 777 14.42 -14.36 58.02
C LEU A 777 13.83 -15.57 58.74
N LEU A 778 12.74 -16.14 58.27
CA LEU A 778 12.15 -17.39 58.79
C LEU A 778 13.13 -18.59 58.60
N ALA A 779 13.78 -18.67 57.45
CA ALA A 779 14.78 -19.69 57.21
C ALA A 779 16.00 -19.54 58.16
N LEU A 780 16.50 -18.29 58.31
CA LEU A 780 17.53 -17.97 59.29
C LEU A 780 17.11 -18.28 60.73
N TRP A 781 15.88 -17.91 61.08
CA TRP A 781 15.30 -18.24 62.37
C TRP A 781 15.17 -19.78 62.55
N TYR A 782 14.74 -20.50 61.49
CA TYR A 782 14.65 -21.96 61.55
C TYR A 782 16.03 -22.62 61.70
N VAL A 783 17.03 -22.14 60.96
CA VAL A 783 18.43 -22.61 61.11
C VAL A 783 18.96 -22.30 62.49
N TYR A 784 18.74 -21.07 63.02
CA TYR A 784 19.10 -20.70 64.37
C TYR A 784 18.41 -21.59 65.43
N ARG A 785 17.11 -21.79 65.25
CA ARG A 785 16.29 -22.66 66.11
C ARG A 785 16.76 -24.13 66.06
N TRP A 786 17.11 -24.58 64.87
CA TRP A 786 17.64 -25.94 64.64
C TRP A 786 19.00 -26.14 65.28
N ASP A 787 19.83 -25.11 65.14
CA ASP A 787 21.17 -25.14 65.77
C ASP A 787 21.08 -25.08 67.32
N ASP A 788 20.17 -24.22 67.85
CA ASP A 788 19.89 -24.15 69.31
C ASP A 788 19.35 -25.49 69.80
N VAL A 789 18.43 -26.11 69.09
CA VAL A 789 17.98 -27.49 69.46
C VAL A 789 19.09 -28.52 69.31
N ARG A 790 19.95 -28.37 68.33
CA ARG A 790 21.07 -29.26 68.08
C ARG A 790 22.13 -29.10 69.22
N VAL A 791 22.41 -27.87 69.60
CA VAL A 791 23.34 -27.56 70.68
C VAL A 791 22.78 -28.07 72.04
N LYS A 792 21.42 -27.86 72.22
CA LYS A 792 20.79 -28.42 73.48
C LYS A 792 20.78 -29.94 73.47
N ARG A 793 20.54 -30.60 72.32
CA ARG A 793 20.65 -32.08 72.20
C ARG A 793 22.09 -32.56 72.43
N LYS A 794 23.09 -31.86 71.85
CA LYS A 794 24.51 -32.20 72.06
C LYS A 794 24.89 -32.03 73.55
N LYS A 795 24.40 -30.97 74.19
CA LYS A 795 24.61 -30.81 75.66
C LYS A 795 23.95 -31.92 76.50
N GLN A 796 22.73 -32.34 76.11
CA GLN A 796 22.11 -33.49 76.80
C GLN A 796 22.77 -34.79 76.44
N GLN A 797 23.22 -35.01 75.18
CA GLN A 797 23.97 -36.23 74.83
C GLN A 797 25.33 -36.29 75.47
N ALA A 798 26.06 -35.19 75.65
CA ALA A 798 27.35 -35.15 76.31
C ALA A 798 27.28 -35.49 77.82
N VAL A 799 26.11 -35.31 78.45
CA VAL A 799 25.87 -35.72 79.83
C VAL A 799 25.50 -37.22 79.93
N ILE A 800 24.86 -37.75 78.86
CA ILE A 800 24.51 -39.19 78.79
C ILE A 800 25.66 -40.06 78.27
N GLU A 801 26.55 -39.47 77.47
CA GLU A 801 27.68 -40.15 76.81
C GLU A 801 28.79 -40.45 77.81
N LYS A 802 28.95 -39.63 78.88
CA LYS A 802 29.90 -39.88 79.91
C LYS A 802 29.63 -41.11 80.80
N ASP A 803 28.37 -41.58 80.76
CA ASP A 803 27.95 -42.79 81.51
C ASP A 803 27.95 -44.05 80.66
N LYS A 804 28.07 -43.94 79.33
CA LYS A 804 28.09 -45.08 78.40
C LYS A 804 29.47 -45.46 77.83
N GLU A 805 30.49 -44.62 77.97
CA GLU A 805 31.80 -44.82 77.35
C GLU A 805 32.60 -45.99 78.02
N LEU A 806 32.08 -46.59 79.11
CA LEU A 806 32.71 -47.71 79.74
C LEU A 806 32.21 -49.11 79.28
N HIS A 807 31.16 -49.19 78.51
CA HIS A 807 30.57 -50.51 78.16
C HIS A 807 30.52 -50.89 76.71
N ASP A 808 30.79 -50.01 75.76
CA ASP A 808 30.55 -50.28 74.35
C ASP A 808 31.74 -50.27 73.40
N MET A 809 32.95 -50.15 73.95
CA MET A 809 34.23 -50.15 73.12
C MET A 809 34.63 -51.50 72.51
N GLU A 810 33.94 -52.53 72.84
CA GLU A 810 34.32 -53.87 72.28
C GLU A 810 33.29 -54.35 71.15
N ARG A 811 32.24 -53.68 70.94
CA ARG A 811 31.22 -54.17 70.00
C ARG A 811 31.08 -53.42 68.64
N GLU A 812 31.66 -52.23 68.53
CA GLU A 812 31.51 -51.40 67.35
C GLU A 812 32.56 -51.61 66.25
N TYR A 813 33.61 -52.30 66.53
CA TYR A 813 34.69 -52.50 65.54
C TYR A 813 34.35 -53.46 64.42
N GLU A 814 33.40 -54.37 64.60
CA GLU A 814 33.00 -55.31 63.57
C GLU A 814 31.82 -54.92 62.69
N GLU A 815 30.91 -54.06 63.18
CA GLU A 815 29.70 -53.65 62.37
C GLU A 815 29.91 -52.50 61.42
N GLU A 816 30.94 -51.67 61.69
CA GLU A 816 31.12 -50.45 60.85
C GLU A 816 31.84 -50.75 59.52
N LYS A 817 32.61 -51.82 59.45
CA LYS A 817 33.24 -52.21 58.20
C LYS A 817 32.28 -52.77 57.14
N ALA A 818 31.22 -53.33 57.59
CA ALA A 818 30.19 -53.93 56.66
C ALA A 818 29.16 -52.93 56.11
N ARG A 819 28.98 -51.75 56.75
CA ARG A 819 28.01 -50.69 56.27
C ARG A 819 28.63 -49.73 55.26
N GLN A 820 29.93 -49.46 55.40
CA GLN A 820 30.61 -48.54 54.48
C GLN A 820 30.79 -49.14 53.07
N GLU A 821 30.97 -50.42 52.92
CA GLU A 821 31.07 -51.07 51.61
C GLU A 821 29.75 -51.12 50.85
N LYS A 822 28.62 -51.14 51.56
CA LYS A 822 27.31 -51.13 50.91
C LYS A 822 26.87 -49.73 50.38
N GLN A 823 27.25 -48.67 51.09
CA GLN A 823 26.89 -47.31 50.69
C GLN A 823 27.72 -46.81 49.51
N ILE A 824 28.96 -47.17 49.42
CA ILE A 824 29.86 -46.81 48.31
C ILE A 824 29.41 -47.51 47.06
N MET A 825 28.96 -48.77 47.12
CA MET A 825 28.45 -49.47 45.92
C MET A 825 27.14 -48.94 45.38
N GLN A 826 26.32 -48.30 46.22
CA GLN A 826 25.04 -47.75 45.80
C GLN A 826 25.17 -46.34 45.15
N LEU A 827 26.10 -45.52 45.68
CA LEU A 827 26.45 -44.20 45.12
C LEU A 827 27.19 -44.31 43.79
N GLU A 828 28.08 -45.33 43.67
CA GLU A 828 28.74 -45.60 42.38
C GLU A 828 27.78 -46.06 41.29
N LYS A 829 26.71 -46.79 41.64
CA LYS A 829 25.68 -47.22 40.68
C LYS A 829 24.84 -46.04 40.19
N GLU A 830 24.40 -45.13 41.05
CA GLU A 830 23.63 -43.93 40.70
C GLU A 830 24.44 -42.94 39.86
N LYS A 831 25.71 -42.76 40.17
CA LYS A 831 26.62 -41.94 39.39
C LYS A 831 26.85 -42.51 37.98
N LEU A 832 26.99 -43.84 37.90
CA LEU A 832 27.20 -44.52 36.64
C LEU A 832 25.94 -44.45 35.72
N GLU A 833 24.77 -44.55 36.30
CA GLU A 833 23.49 -44.41 35.57
C GLU A 833 23.30 -42.95 35.05
N TYR A 834 23.64 -41.94 35.83
CA TYR A 834 23.60 -40.54 35.43
C TYR A 834 24.60 -40.23 34.31
N ASP A 835 25.84 -40.69 34.42
CA ASP A 835 26.90 -40.50 33.41
C ASP A 835 26.55 -41.19 32.08
N LEU A 836 25.88 -42.36 32.16
CA LEU A 836 25.41 -43.08 30.99
C LEU A 836 24.28 -42.35 30.24
N GLN A 837 23.37 -41.76 30.99
CA GLN A 837 22.25 -41.00 30.41
C GLN A 837 22.72 -39.71 29.76
N HIS A 838 23.66 -39.01 30.39
CA HIS A 838 24.27 -37.79 29.86
C HIS A 838 25.09 -38.06 28.59
N LYS A 839 25.90 -39.12 28.57
CA LYS A 839 26.65 -39.52 27.38
C LYS A 839 25.78 -39.99 26.22
N SER A 840 24.63 -40.61 26.50
CA SER A 840 23.67 -40.98 25.47
C SER A 840 23.03 -39.78 24.79
N GLN A 841 22.71 -38.74 25.58
CA GLN A 841 22.16 -37.49 25.07
C GLN A 841 23.15 -36.69 24.22
N GLU A 842 24.40 -36.68 24.66
CA GLU A 842 25.51 -36.03 23.96
C GLU A 842 25.77 -36.68 22.58
N MET A 843 25.69 -38.02 22.53
CA MET A 843 25.79 -38.79 21.29
C MET A 843 24.66 -38.49 20.31
N ALA A 844 23.43 -38.38 20.79
CA ALA A 844 22.27 -38.02 19.95
C ALA A 844 22.45 -36.64 19.31
N ASN A 845 22.93 -35.66 20.06
CA ASN A 845 23.22 -34.33 19.58
C ASN A 845 24.35 -34.28 18.52
N LEU A 846 25.39 -35.09 18.72
CA LEU A 846 26.48 -35.23 17.75
C LEU A 846 26.01 -35.83 16.42
N MET A 847 25.11 -36.79 16.46
CA MET A 847 24.52 -37.39 15.29
C MET A 847 23.65 -36.39 14.50
N ILE A 848 22.82 -35.62 15.17
CA ILE A 848 21.94 -34.61 14.54
C ILE A 848 22.81 -33.52 13.86
N ASN A 849 23.91 -33.11 14.51
CA ASN A 849 24.83 -32.12 13.94
C ASN A 849 25.58 -32.67 12.71
N PHE A 850 25.94 -33.96 12.72
CA PHE A 850 26.56 -34.62 11.57
C PHE A 850 25.65 -34.67 10.35
N VAL A 851 24.37 -34.95 10.54
CA VAL A 851 23.39 -34.97 9.45
C VAL A 851 23.15 -33.58 8.89
N ARG A 852 22.98 -32.59 9.73
CA ARG A 852 22.85 -31.17 9.26
C ARG A 852 24.03 -30.73 8.42
N LYS A 853 25.26 -31.16 8.83
CA LYS A 853 26.47 -30.88 8.03
C LYS A 853 26.41 -31.57 6.67
N ASN A 854 25.94 -32.82 6.60
CA ASN A 854 25.85 -33.56 5.35
C ASN A 854 24.75 -33.05 4.44
N GLU A 855 23.61 -32.63 4.98
CA GLU A 855 22.55 -31.95 4.22
C GLU A 855 23.06 -30.68 3.58
N MET A 856 23.76 -29.82 4.33
CA MET A 856 24.34 -28.58 3.81
C MET A 856 25.40 -28.85 2.73
N LEU A 857 26.22 -29.89 2.89
CA LEU A 857 27.19 -30.29 1.88
C LEU A 857 26.51 -30.84 0.61
N THR A 858 25.38 -31.49 0.74
CA THR A 858 24.58 -32.02 -0.38
C THR A 858 23.90 -30.86 -1.15
N GLU A 859 23.42 -29.86 -0.43
CA GLU A 859 22.85 -28.65 -1.01
C GLU A 859 23.92 -27.86 -1.79
N ILE A 860 25.07 -27.62 -1.20
CA ILE A 860 26.20 -26.99 -1.87
C ILE A 860 26.62 -27.79 -3.11
N LYS A 861 26.63 -29.13 -3.05
CA LYS A 861 26.89 -29.99 -4.18
C LYS A 861 25.90 -29.77 -5.32
N SER A 862 24.61 -29.65 -4.99
CA SER A 862 23.54 -29.42 -5.99
C SER A 862 23.72 -28.07 -6.69
N GLU A 863 24.10 -27.03 -5.95
CA GLU A 863 24.40 -25.72 -6.51
C GLU A 863 25.65 -25.73 -7.39
N ILE A 864 26.71 -26.42 -6.98
CA ILE A 864 27.92 -26.61 -7.79
C ILE A 864 27.61 -27.30 -9.11
N LEU A 865 26.73 -28.30 -9.10
CA LEU A 865 26.29 -28.99 -10.32
C LEU A 865 25.48 -28.09 -11.24
N LYS A 866 24.62 -27.24 -10.70
CA LYS A 866 23.86 -26.23 -11.46
C LYS A 866 24.82 -25.22 -12.13
N VAL A 867 25.78 -24.71 -11.36
CA VAL A 867 26.79 -23.79 -11.88
C VAL A 867 27.65 -24.47 -12.95
N SER A 868 28.04 -25.73 -12.76
CA SER A 868 28.82 -26.51 -13.72
C SER A 868 28.06 -26.74 -15.06
N ALA A 869 26.71 -26.85 -14.97
CA ALA A 869 25.86 -27.01 -16.16
C ALA A 869 25.75 -25.73 -17.01
N LEU A 870 25.87 -24.56 -16.35
CA LEU A 870 25.76 -23.24 -16.98
C LEU A 870 27.03 -22.80 -17.71
N LEU A 871 28.19 -23.42 -17.46
CA LEU A 871 29.46 -23.07 -18.07
C LEU A 871 29.54 -23.58 -19.53
N LYS A 872 29.51 -22.63 -20.49
CA LYS A 872 29.68 -22.89 -21.91
C LYS A 872 30.77 -21.95 -22.47
N GLY A 873 31.71 -22.50 -23.25
CA GLY A 873 32.78 -21.73 -23.89
C GLY A 873 34.18 -22.28 -23.63
N GLU A 874 35.21 -21.77 -24.31
CA GLU A 874 36.57 -22.30 -24.25
C GLU A 874 37.27 -22.30 -22.90
N GLY A 875 36.88 -21.42 -21.96
CA GLY A 875 37.34 -21.45 -20.57
C GLY A 875 36.53 -22.38 -19.63
N ALA A 876 35.43 -22.93 -20.15
CA ALA A 876 34.52 -23.76 -19.37
C ALA A 876 35.12 -25.10 -18.91
N ARG A 877 36.17 -25.56 -19.62
CA ARG A 877 36.78 -26.87 -19.37
C ARG A 877 37.60 -26.87 -18.05
N GLU A 878 38.40 -25.83 -17.84
CA GLU A 878 39.13 -25.64 -16.61
C GLU A 878 38.24 -25.35 -15.39
N GLY A 879 37.21 -24.48 -15.60
CA GLY A 879 36.22 -24.20 -14.57
C GLY A 879 35.42 -25.44 -14.17
N LYS A 880 35.01 -26.26 -15.13
CA LYS A 880 34.33 -27.55 -14.88
C LYS A 880 35.23 -28.53 -14.14
N GLN A 881 36.52 -28.57 -14.45
CA GLN A 881 37.48 -29.45 -13.82
C GLN A 881 37.74 -29.04 -12.36
N GLN A 882 37.80 -27.76 -12.07
CA GLN A 882 37.87 -27.24 -10.70
C GLN A 882 36.59 -27.52 -9.89
N LEU A 883 35.45 -27.31 -10.47
CA LEU A 883 34.15 -27.63 -9.84
C LEU A 883 33.99 -29.13 -9.60
N MET A 884 34.53 -29.96 -10.49
CA MET A 884 34.53 -31.42 -10.32
C MET A 884 35.46 -31.87 -9.19
N LEU A 885 36.63 -31.21 -9.03
CA LEU A 885 37.53 -31.44 -7.92
C LEU A 885 36.92 -31.04 -6.56
N ILE A 886 36.20 -29.92 -6.52
CA ILE A 886 35.45 -29.49 -5.34
C ILE A 886 34.33 -30.49 -5.03
N ASN A 887 33.62 -30.94 -6.06
CA ASN A 887 32.53 -31.90 -5.90
C ASN A 887 33.04 -33.25 -5.36
N ASN A 888 34.20 -33.74 -5.87
CA ASN A 888 34.85 -34.96 -5.36
C ASN A 888 35.34 -34.81 -3.91
N LYS A 889 35.83 -33.63 -3.50
CA LYS A 889 36.16 -33.34 -2.12
C LYS A 889 34.95 -33.32 -1.20
N ILE A 890 33.82 -32.85 -1.67
CA ILE A 890 32.55 -32.90 -0.93
C ILE A 890 32.09 -34.34 -0.80
N ASP A 891 32.16 -35.15 -1.87
CA ASP A 891 31.81 -36.58 -1.83
C ASP A 891 32.70 -37.37 -0.85
N GLY A 892 33.98 -37.08 -0.82
CA GLY A 892 34.89 -37.68 0.17
C GLY A 892 34.57 -37.32 1.63
N ASN A 893 34.01 -36.14 1.86
CA ASN A 893 33.54 -35.71 3.20
C ASN A 893 32.14 -36.27 3.57
N ILE A 894 31.29 -36.55 2.60
CA ILE A 894 29.97 -37.14 2.81
C ILE A 894 30.08 -38.65 3.04
N GLN A 895 31.04 -39.32 2.36
CA GLN A 895 31.22 -40.77 2.33
C GLN A 895 32.20 -41.30 3.38
N SER A 896 32.58 -40.53 4.41
CA SER A 896 33.55 -41.07 5.38
C SER A 896 32.88 -42.13 6.28
N ASP A 897 32.90 -43.36 5.83
CA ASP A 897 32.51 -44.58 6.58
C ASP A 897 33.20 -44.71 7.96
N GLU A 898 34.38 -44.10 8.15
CA GLU A 898 35.09 -44.06 9.39
C GLU A 898 34.35 -43.34 10.53
N VAL A 899 33.62 -42.29 10.23
CA VAL A 899 32.88 -41.51 11.25
C VAL A 899 31.63 -42.29 11.69
N LEU A 900 30.94 -42.92 10.75
CA LEU A 900 29.78 -43.77 11.07
C LEU A 900 30.19 -44.96 11.91
N LYS A 901 31.31 -45.60 11.58
CA LYS A 901 31.85 -46.73 12.33
C LYS A 901 32.29 -46.32 13.74
N ARG A 902 32.90 -45.17 13.91
CA ARG A 902 33.22 -44.62 15.25
C ARG A 902 31.97 -44.35 16.09
N ILE A 903 30.90 -43.94 15.48
CA ILE A 903 29.65 -43.68 16.16
C ILE A 903 28.98 -44.98 16.56
N GLU A 904 29.01 -46.01 15.72
CA GLU A 904 28.50 -47.35 16.05
C GLU A 904 29.35 -47.99 17.20
N ASP A 905 30.67 -47.87 17.15
CA ASP A 905 31.56 -48.38 18.18
C ASP A 905 31.36 -47.66 19.52
N GLN A 906 31.23 -46.32 19.52
CA GLN A 906 30.92 -45.56 20.72
C GLN A 906 29.51 -45.81 21.27
N PHE A 907 28.53 -46.01 20.39
CA PHE A 907 27.18 -46.36 20.79
C PHE A 907 27.15 -47.72 21.48
N ASP A 908 27.84 -48.71 20.91
CA ASP A 908 27.97 -50.05 21.52
C ASP A 908 28.71 -50.00 22.87
N LEU A 909 29.68 -49.10 23.00
CA LEU A 909 30.40 -48.89 24.27
C LEU A 909 29.48 -48.37 25.38
N ILE A 910 28.59 -47.44 25.03
CA ILE A 910 27.65 -46.80 25.98
C ILE A 910 26.49 -47.70 26.29
N HIS A 911 25.98 -48.43 25.33
CA HIS A 911 24.76 -49.22 25.42
C HIS A 911 25.03 -50.72 25.50
N ASN A 912 26.15 -51.11 26.11
CA ASN A 912 26.51 -52.52 26.45
C ASN A 912 26.47 -53.44 25.21
N ASN A 913 27.16 -53.04 24.13
CA ASN A 913 27.26 -53.78 22.87
C ASN A 913 25.85 -54.07 22.23
N PHE A 914 24.96 -53.13 22.30
CA PHE A 914 23.59 -53.24 21.82
C PHE A 914 23.51 -53.65 20.35
N MET A 915 24.29 -53.03 19.46
CA MET A 915 24.30 -53.33 18.02
C MET A 915 24.78 -54.76 17.76
N LYS A 916 25.79 -55.21 18.50
CA LYS A 916 26.27 -56.58 18.40
C LYS A 916 25.24 -57.59 18.91
N ARG A 917 24.53 -57.31 20.00
CA ARG A 917 23.46 -58.17 20.55
C ARG A 917 22.24 -58.18 19.64
N LEU A 918 21.89 -57.02 19.08
CA LEU A 918 20.78 -56.92 18.12
C LEU A 918 21.10 -57.74 16.87
N HIS A 919 22.33 -57.68 16.37
CA HIS A 919 22.74 -58.44 15.19
C HIS A 919 22.76 -59.96 15.44
N ALA A 920 23.24 -60.35 16.63
CA ALA A 920 23.27 -61.78 17.02
C ALA A 920 21.87 -62.35 17.19
N LYS A 921 20.90 -61.56 17.70
CA LYS A 921 19.53 -62.02 17.98
C LYS A 921 18.63 -61.90 16.77
N HIS A 922 18.89 -60.96 15.89
CA HIS A 922 18.11 -60.66 14.70
C HIS A 922 19.02 -60.40 13.48
N PRO A 923 19.70 -61.45 12.98
CA PRO A 923 20.61 -61.35 11.85
C PRO A 923 19.90 -60.96 10.52
N GLU A 924 18.57 -61.14 10.42
CA GLU A 924 17.75 -60.81 9.28
C GLU A 924 17.50 -59.29 9.10
N LEU A 925 17.94 -58.46 10.03
CA LEU A 925 17.78 -57.02 9.95
C LEU A 925 18.80 -56.40 9.01
N SER A 926 18.30 -55.60 8.09
CA SER A 926 19.17 -54.77 7.23
C SER A 926 19.92 -53.73 8.04
N HIS A 927 21.01 -53.18 7.50
CA HIS A 927 21.78 -52.14 8.16
C HIS A 927 20.89 -50.95 8.58
N ASN A 928 20.02 -50.44 7.70
CA ASN A 928 19.09 -49.36 8.01
C ASN A 928 18.09 -49.71 9.11
N GLU A 929 17.63 -50.97 9.18
CA GLU A 929 16.75 -51.40 10.22
C GLU A 929 17.46 -51.52 11.57
N ARG A 930 18.76 -51.92 11.59
CA ARG A 930 19.58 -51.90 12.80
C ARG A 930 19.86 -50.50 13.31
N MET A 931 20.20 -49.57 12.40
CA MET A 931 20.36 -48.16 12.73
C MET A 931 19.06 -47.54 13.28
N MET A 932 17.92 -47.90 12.69
CA MET A 932 16.63 -47.48 13.21
C MET A 932 16.42 -47.96 14.66
N CYS A 933 16.78 -49.21 14.99
CA CYS A 933 16.71 -49.71 16.36
C CYS A 933 17.64 -48.89 17.31
N ALA A 934 18.86 -48.55 16.89
CA ALA A 934 19.75 -47.70 17.64
C ALA A 934 19.20 -46.32 17.95
N TYR A 935 18.62 -45.68 16.95
CA TYR A 935 17.98 -44.36 17.09
C TYR A 935 16.77 -44.40 18.02
N LEU A 936 15.95 -45.44 17.93
CA LEU A 936 14.85 -45.66 18.86
C LEU A 936 15.33 -45.92 20.29
N LYS A 937 16.45 -46.59 20.47
CA LYS A 937 17.10 -46.83 21.78
C LYS A 937 17.62 -45.53 22.39
N MET A 938 18.03 -44.56 21.57
CA MET A 938 18.41 -43.20 21.98
C MET A 938 17.19 -42.27 22.16
N ASN A 939 15.98 -42.81 22.04
CA ASN A 939 14.73 -42.08 22.22
C ASN A 939 14.46 -40.93 21.22
N LEU A 940 15.03 -41.05 20.02
CA LEU A 940 14.82 -40.08 18.96
C LEU A 940 13.41 -40.20 18.37
N SER A 941 12.80 -39.05 18.08
CA SER A 941 11.47 -39.00 17.48
C SER A 941 11.49 -39.38 15.99
N THR A 942 10.34 -39.76 15.44
CA THR A 942 10.18 -40.12 14.03
C THR A 942 10.66 -39.01 13.10
N LYS A 943 10.48 -37.74 13.50
CA LYS A 943 10.92 -36.56 12.73
C LYS A 943 12.44 -36.38 12.74
N GLU A 944 13.09 -36.73 13.83
CA GLU A 944 14.56 -36.66 13.98
C GLU A 944 15.23 -37.85 13.30
N ILE A 945 14.59 -39.02 13.25
CA ILE A 945 15.13 -40.23 12.61
C ILE A 945 15.04 -40.14 11.07
N ALA A 946 14.03 -39.48 10.51
CA ALA A 946 13.81 -39.40 9.06
C ALA A 946 15.04 -38.87 8.30
N PRO A 947 15.63 -37.73 8.69
CA PRO A 947 16.84 -37.24 8.06
C PRO A 947 18.08 -38.10 8.34
N LEU A 948 18.16 -38.75 9.51
CA LEU A 948 19.28 -39.65 9.88
C LEU A 948 19.39 -40.87 8.97
N LEU A 949 18.28 -41.38 8.51
CA LEU A 949 18.19 -42.52 7.56
C LEU A 949 18.01 -42.09 6.10
N ASN A 950 17.98 -40.80 5.83
CA ASN A 950 17.73 -40.20 4.51
C ASN A 950 16.44 -40.73 3.85
N ILE A 951 15.36 -40.81 4.61
CA ILE A 951 14.03 -41.25 4.16
C ILE A 951 12.96 -40.28 4.64
N SER A 952 11.77 -40.38 4.04
CA SER A 952 10.64 -39.57 4.50
C SER A 952 10.13 -40.05 5.87
N VAL A 953 9.47 -39.15 6.61
CA VAL A 953 8.81 -39.45 7.89
C VAL A 953 7.90 -40.68 7.74
N ARG A 954 7.21 -40.80 6.62
CA ARG A 954 6.38 -41.93 6.24
C ARG A 954 7.20 -43.23 6.00
N GLY A 955 8.43 -43.07 5.51
CA GLY A 955 9.40 -44.16 5.38
C GLY A 955 9.85 -44.68 6.73
N VAL A 956 10.09 -43.82 7.71
CA VAL A 956 10.39 -44.18 9.09
C VAL A 956 9.27 -45.00 9.72
N GLU A 957 8.04 -44.58 9.56
CA GLU A 957 6.86 -45.31 10.05
C GLU A 957 6.73 -46.69 9.40
N THR A 958 7.03 -46.80 8.11
CA THR A 958 7.03 -48.06 7.39
C THR A 958 8.10 -49.01 7.94
N ILE A 959 9.30 -48.50 8.23
CA ILE A 959 10.37 -49.31 8.85
C ILE A 959 9.97 -49.71 10.27
N ARG A 960 9.40 -48.83 11.07
CA ARG A 960 8.88 -49.17 12.42
C ARG A 960 7.84 -50.30 12.37
N TYR A 961 6.91 -50.20 11.40
CA TYR A 961 5.91 -51.27 11.20
C TYR A 961 6.55 -52.59 10.83
N ARG A 962 7.55 -52.60 9.92
CA ARG A 962 8.30 -53.83 9.56
C ARG A 962 9.08 -54.41 10.72
N LEU A 963 9.72 -53.57 11.52
CA LEU A 963 10.47 -53.96 12.73
C LEU A 963 9.52 -54.58 13.74
N ARG A 964 8.36 -54.01 13.99
CA ARG A 964 7.33 -54.61 14.86
C ARG A 964 6.93 -56.02 14.40
N LYS A 965 6.76 -56.19 13.09
CA LYS A 965 6.42 -57.51 12.50
C LYS A 965 7.59 -58.50 12.63
N LYS A 966 8.83 -58.07 12.42
CA LYS A 966 10.01 -58.91 12.56
C LYS A 966 10.28 -59.31 14.02
N PHE A 967 9.96 -58.42 14.96
CA PHE A 967 10.08 -58.71 16.38
C PHE A 967 8.85 -59.43 17.00
N ALA A 968 7.87 -59.79 16.16
CA ALA A 968 6.61 -60.40 16.56
C ALA A 968 5.88 -59.65 17.70
N LEU A 969 5.87 -58.31 17.67
CA LEU A 969 5.22 -57.46 18.66
C LEU A 969 3.75 -57.25 18.33
N GLU A 970 2.89 -57.42 19.31
CA GLU A 970 1.46 -57.13 19.18
C GLU A 970 1.14 -55.64 19.14
N ARG A 971 -0.11 -55.28 18.83
CA ARG A 971 -0.48 -53.88 18.54
C ARG A 971 -0.28 -52.93 19.74
N GLU A 972 -0.31 -53.48 20.95
CA GLU A 972 -0.18 -52.75 22.21
C GLU A 972 1.25 -52.72 22.75
N ASP A 973 2.19 -53.51 22.25
CA ASP A 973 3.57 -53.51 22.69
C ASP A 973 4.32 -52.29 22.21
N SER A 974 5.12 -51.66 23.06
CA SER A 974 6.03 -50.57 22.68
C SER A 974 7.30 -51.13 22.06
N LEU A 975 7.59 -50.72 20.81
CA LEU A 975 8.83 -51.07 20.12
C LEU A 975 10.06 -50.55 20.88
N THR A 976 9.97 -49.34 21.46
CA THR A 976 11.03 -48.72 22.23
C THR A 976 11.31 -49.48 23.53
N ASP A 977 10.28 -49.93 24.21
CA ASP A 977 10.42 -50.71 25.44
C ASP A 977 10.99 -52.09 25.18
N TYR A 978 10.63 -52.71 24.05
CA TYR A 978 11.26 -53.97 23.64
C TYR A 978 12.75 -53.85 23.43
N LEU A 979 13.18 -52.79 22.73
CA LEU A 979 14.59 -52.44 22.46
C LEU A 979 15.35 -52.05 23.75
N SER A 980 14.66 -51.49 24.73
CA SER A 980 15.26 -51.04 25.98
C SER A 980 15.38 -52.12 27.03
N ASN A 981 14.39 -53.02 27.13
CA ASN A 981 14.28 -53.97 28.26
C ASN A 981 14.50 -55.42 27.88
N LYS A 982 14.27 -55.77 26.58
CA LYS A 982 14.36 -57.21 26.16
C LYS A 982 15.52 -57.47 25.18
N LEU A 983 16.19 -56.45 24.72
CA LEU A 983 17.39 -56.45 23.90
C LEU A 983 18.58 -55.70 24.55
#